data_cc2ca49a55b80b46b09cc167c316e660
#
_entry.id   cc2ca49a55b80b46b09cc167c316e660
#
_cell.length_a   1.000
_cell.length_b   1.000
_cell.length_c   1.000
_cell.angle_alpha   90.00
_cell.angle_beta   90.00
_cell.angle_gamma   90.00
#
_symmetry.space_group_name_H-M   'P 1'
#
loop_
_entity.id
_entity.type
_entity.pdbx_description
1 polymer ?
#
loop_
_entity_poly.entity_id
_entity_poly.type
_entity_poly.pdbx_seq_one_letter_code
_entity_poly.pdbx_strand_id
1 'polypeptide(L)'
;MKRFVLIVCVIFLNSLFIVLECKASESVSPEQIQRLFPKATVIGDKASDFPVYPVYQLQDLIGYAFESNDLVEFPGFSGDRINLLIGIDVQGNIVGIEVLHHHEPIFLHGLGPEPMNRFIDQYIGQNVSNRVIVDSAANDTNPNDNTVHVDGVTKATVSVIVISDTVLLSALQVARNKLTGFASAPAATAKPDLYEPLNTEALIERSLLQRWEMSREVFENELGASLDNYPDGTFYLQDGDTFTVYFAYLNSPLIGKNLLGEADFTRLQAMLKPNEQAFMVMSSGFFSYLEPEFKPGTVPTRVSLLQNDLPFGMRDLNFYSFEPQQLAGNLEATNDLQIFAVNTQSGFNPSLPMQLSLNIDIAKNHLISQQLQLSHPYTLPKDLFDIAAPTEEYKPEPAWVRVWKMRWPVITVLVLSLILVTAIFALQHQLSANEKRFRWVRWGFMFYTLIFIGWYAQGQLSVVNIYPILQSVKSGFDLQVYLMDPVLFILWSYVFVSLFIVGRGIFCGWLCPFGALQEMVGWVAKKFRIRQRKIPFAVHRKLWWIKYAILGGLVITSYISLSDAEVLSEVEPFKTAITLHFVRYWRFVLYTVALLAAGLFINKFYCRYVCPLGAGLAILGYFHKFEWLTRRKECGKPCTMCYHKCDIKAITPEGKVDYNECVQCLECIVYYNNDDLCPPLKKAKKGSKRKPDMADSLAVEVK
;
A
#
# COMPACT_ATOMS: atom_id res chain seq x y z
N MET A 1 32.73 26.89 5.87
CA MET A 1 31.47 26.22 6.14
C MET A 1 30.33 27.17 6.52
N LYS A 2 30.46 28.03 7.56
CA LYS A 2 29.37 28.98 7.93
C LYS A 2 28.94 29.91 6.80
N ARG A 3 29.88 30.45 5.99
CA ARG A 3 29.55 31.32 4.84
C ARG A 3 28.92 30.57 3.67
N PHE A 4 29.24 29.29 3.44
CA PHE A 4 28.66 28.47 2.38
C PHE A 4 27.24 28.01 2.74
N VAL A 5 27.01 27.62 3.98
CA VAL A 5 25.66 27.32 4.48
C VAL A 5 24.77 28.56 4.39
N LEU A 6 25.31 29.74 4.72
CA LEU A 6 24.60 31.02 4.56
C LEU A 6 24.28 31.33 3.10
N ILE A 7 25.21 31.09 2.19
CA ILE A 7 25.03 31.29 0.74
C ILE A 7 23.99 30.31 0.18
N VAL A 8 24.02 29.02 0.58
CA VAL A 8 23.02 28.02 0.18
C VAL A 8 21.64 28.37 0.77
N CYS A 9 21.56 28.82 2.02
CA CYS A 9 20.31 29.31 2.62
C CYS A 9 19.80 30.61 1.95
N VAL A 10 20.68 31.52 1.56
CA VAL A 10 20.31 32.76 0.85
C VAL A 10 19.88 32.48 -0.59
N ILE A 11 20.54 31.55 -1.30
CA ILE A 11 20.10 31.08 -2.61
C ILE A 11 18.74 30.38 -2.51
N PHE A 12 18.55 29.57 -1.46
CA PHE A 12 17.29 28.90 -1.19
C PHE A 12 16.15 29.90 -0.86
N LEU A 13 16.44 30.97 -0.14
CA LEU A 13 15.48 32.05 0.15
C LEU A 13 15.20 32.94 -1.06
N ASN A 14 16.21 33.23 -1.91
CA ASN A 14 15.99 34.01 -3.13
C ASN A 14 15.31 33.22 -4.27
N SER A 15 15.49 31.88 -4.34
CA SER A 15 14.76 31.05 -5.29
C SER A 15 13.28 30.89 -4.93
N LEU A 16 12.87 31.22 -3.70
CA LEU A 16 11.47 31.22 -3.25
C LEU A 16 10.62 32.33 -3.91
N PHE A 17 11.27 33.31 -4.54
CA PHE A 17 10.56 34.52 -5.05
C PHE A 17 10.37 34.57 -6.59
N ILE A 18 10.86 33.60 -7.34
CA ILE A 18 10.75 33.64 -8.82
C ILE A 18 10.08 32.35 -9.30
N VAL A 19 8.94 32.53 -9.90
CA VAL A 19 8.13 31.71 -10.83
C VAL A 19 6.73 31.35 -10.29
N LEU A 20 5.79 32.25 -10.51
CA LEU A 20 4.43 31.93 -10.89
C LEU A 20 4.42 31.73 -12.43
N GLU A 21 4.72 30.54 -12.91
CA GLU A 21 4.28 30.15 -14.23
C GLU A 21 3.15 29.16 -14.08
N CYS A 22 1.95 29.63 -14.43
CA CYS A 22 0.75 28.85 -14.63
C CYS A 22 1.03 27.91 -15.81
N LYS A 23 1.34 26.62 -15.55
CA LYS A 23 1.25 25.60 -16.60
C LYS A 23 -0.21 25.46 -16.97
N ALA A 24 -0.57 25.88 -18.18
CA ALA A 24 -1.85 25.51 -18.77
C ALA A 24 -1.93 23.98 -18.81
N SER A 25 -3.01 23.43 -18.27
CA SER A 25 -3.38 22.02 -18.41
C SER A 25 -3.44 21.71 -19.92
N GLU A 26 -2.62 20.79 -20.41
CA GLU A 26 -2.77 20.28 -21.76
C GLU A 26 -4.15 19.59 -21.80
N SER A 27 -5.06 20.13 -22.61
CA SER A 27 -6.36 19.53 -22.85
C SER A 27 -6.20 18.20 -23.57
N VAL A 28 -6.96 17.18 -23.13
CA VAL A 28 -7.01 15.87 -23.81
C VAL A 28 -7.38 16.05 -25.28
N SER A 29 -6.58 15.46 -26.17
CA SER A 29 -6.86 15.54 -27.61
C SER A 29 -7.98 14.58 -28.03
N PRO A 30 -8.81 14.94 -29.03
CA PRO A 30 -9.83 14.02 -29.55
C PRO A 30 -9.25 12.69 -30.03
N GLU A 31 -7.99 12.68 -30.52
CA GLU A 31 -7.32 11.46 -30.97
C GLU A 31 -7.03 10.48 -29.83
N GLN A 32 -6.78 10.98 -28.62
CA GLN A 32 -6.60 10.13 -27.44
C GLN A 32 -7.92 9.45 -27.06
N ILE A 33 -9.03 10.17 -27.06
CA ILE A 33 -10.36 9.60 -26.78
C ILE A 33 -10.75 8.60 -27.89
N GLN A 34 -10.42 8.90 -29.17
CA GLN A 34 -10.68 8.00 -30.28
C GLN A 34 -9.96 6.64 -30.12
N ARG A 35 -8.76 6.63 -29.49
CA ARG A 35 -8.05 5.36 -29.19
C ARG A 35 -8.81 4.50 -28.19
N LEU A 36 -9.44 5.11 -27.18
CA LEU A 36 -10.24 4.36 -26.22
C LEU A 36 -11.56 3.85 -26.84
N PHE A 37 -12.14 4.62 -27.77
CA PHE A 37 -13.39 4.29 -28.44
C PHE A 37 -13.19 4.22 -29.97
N PRO A 38 -12.68 3.09 -30.50
CA PRO A 38 -12.39 2.98 -31.93
C PRO A 38 -13.64 3.14 -32.85
N LYS A 39 -14.84 2.91 -32.31
CA LYS A 39 -16.11 3.07 -32.99
C LYS A 39 -16.72 4.47 -32.90
N ALA A 40 -16.09 5.39 -32.16
CA ALA A 40 -16.60 6.74 -32.02
C ALA A 40 -16.57 7.50 -33.34
N THR A 41 -17.65 8.23 -33.62
CA THR A 41 -17.74 9.10 -34.80
C THR A 41 -17.77 10.58 -34.40
N VAL A 42 -18.26 10.87 -33.20
CA VAL A 42 -18.31 12.22 -32.63
C VAL A 42 -17.89 12.17 -31.17
N ILE A 43 -17.02 13.10 -30.80
CA ILE A 43 -16.61 13.33 -29.40
C ILE A 43 -17.15 14.68 -29.02
N GLY A 44 -17.98 14.72 -27.98
CA GLY A 44 -18.53 15.95 -27.46
C GLY A 44 -17.52 16.75 -26.62
N ASP A 45 -17.78 18.02 -26.44
CA ASP A 45 -16.96 18.87 -25.57
C ASP A 45 -17.09 18.41 -24.11
N LYS A 46 -16.06 18.73 -23.30
CA LYS A 46 -16.08 18.48 -21.86
C LYS A 46 -17.26 19.17 -21.22
N ALA A 47 -18.16 18.41 -20.61
CA ALA A 47 -19.37 18.95 -20.03
C ALA A 47 -19.05 19.88 -18.84
N SER A 48 -19.79 21.01 -18.74
CA SER A 48 -19.52 22.02 -17.70
C SER A 48 -20.10 21.66 -16.33
N ASP A 49 -21.12 20.81 -16.31
CA ASP A 49 -21.79 20.34 -15.08
C ASP A 49 -21.01 19.21 -14.39
N PHE A 50 -20.37 18.36 -15.18
CA PHE A 50 -19.56 17.24 -14.68
C PHE A 50 -18.46 16.93 -15.70
N PRO A 51 -17.18 16.87 -15.34
CA PRO A 51 -16.03 16.95 -16.25
C PRO A 51 -15.80 15.65 -17.04
N VAL A 52 -16.70 15.32 -17.94
CA VAL A 52 -16.62 14.16 -18.83
C VAL A 52 -16.85 14.55 -20.29
N TYR A 53 -16.28 13.78 -21.20
CA TYR A 53 -16.47 13.88 -22.65
C TYR A 53 -17.46 12.83 -23.09
N PRO A 54 -18.68 13.19 -23.54
CA PRO A 54 -19.61 12.22 -24.10
C PRO A 54 -19.13 11.75 -25.47
N VAL A 55 -19.20 10.43 -25.70
CA VAL A 55 -18.70 9.79 -26.91
C VAL A 55 -19.86 9.16 -27.67
N TYR A 56 -20.01 9.47 -28.96
CA TYR A 56 -21.13 9.03 -29.77
C TYR A 56 -20.66 8.20 -31.00
N GLN A 57 -21.48 7.22 -31.34
CA GLN A 57 -21.41 6.54 -32.63
C GLN A 57 -22.65 7.01 -33.44
N LEU A 58 -22.41 7.82 -34.47
CA LEU A 58 -23.47 8.56 -35.18
C LEU A 58 -24.23 9.48 -34.23
N GLN A 59 -25.44 9.12 -33.81
CA GLN A 59 -26.26 9.86 -32.84
C GLN A 59 -26.43 9.12 -31.51
N ASP A 60 -25.97 7.89 -31.40
CA ASP A 60 -26.11 7.07 -30.20
C ASP A 60 -24.96 7.30 -29.28
N LEU A 61 -25.25 7.59 -27.99
CA LEU A 61 -24.26 7.68 -26.93
C LEU A 61 -23.71 6.28 -26.66
N ILE A 62 -22.39 6.08 -26.84
CA ILE A 62 -21.72 4.80 -26.59
C ILE A 62 -20.92 4.76 -25.31
N GLY A 63 -20.67 5.92 -24.68
CA GLY A 63 -19.95 5.98 -23.43
C GLY A 63 -19.45 7.38 -23.07
N TYR A 64 -18.60 7.44 -22.06
CA TYR A 64 -17.97 8.66 -21.57
C TYR A 64 -16.46 8.46 -21.41
N ALA A 65 -15.67 9.44 -21.82
CA ALA A 65 -14.25 9.55 -21.48
C ALA A 65 -14.05 10.65 -20.44
N PHE A 66 -13.08 10.50 -19.55
CA PHE A 66 -12.78 11.47 -18.52
C PHE A 66 -11.35 11.36 -18.00
N GLU A 67 -10.85 12.45 -17.47
CA GLU A 67 -9.58 12.49 -16.76
C GLU A 67 -9.77 12.21 -15.27
N SER A 68 -8.98 11.30 -14.72
CA SER A 68 -9.10 10.91 -13.31
C SER A 68 -8.83 12.09 -12.35
N ASN A 69 -7.93 13.00 -12.70
CA ASN A 69 -7.56 14.16 -11.86
C ASN A 69 -8.68 15.19 -11.68
N ASP A 70 -9.71 15.18 -12.55
CA ASP A 70 -10.88 16.05 -12.42
C ASP A 70 -11.88 15.52 -11.39
N LEU A 71 -11.80 14.24 -11.06
CA LEU A 71 -12.81 13.53 -10.26
C LEU A 71 -12.28 13.07 -8.91
N VAL A 72 -11.01 12.64 -8.83
CA VAL A 72 -10.43 12.10 -7.61
C VAL A 72 -9.06 12.71 -7.32
N GLU A 73 -8.74 12.85 -6.03
CA GLU A 73 -7.49 13.45 -5.57
C GLU A 73 -6.64 12.47 -4.80
N PHE A 74 -6.06 11.48 -5.49
CA PHE A 74 -5.15 10.52 -4.87
C PHE A 74 -3.69 10.84 -5.21
N PRO A 75 -2.89 11.27 -4.23
CA PRO A 75 -1.46 11.46 -4.46
C PRO A 75 -0.77 10.11 -4.63
N GLY A 76 0.10 10.00 -5.64
CA GLY A 76 1.00 8.88 -5.83
C GLY A 76 2.15 8.86 -4.81
N PHE A 77 3.05 7.91 -4.97
CA PHE A 77 4.23 7.76 -4.11
C PHE A 77 5.17 8.98 -4.17
N SER A 78 5.25 9.64 -5.32
CA SER A 78 6.03 10.89 -5.50
C SER A 78 5.38 12.12 -4.87
N GLY A 79 4.13 12.03 -4.44
CA GLY A 79 3.31 13.15 -4.00
C GLY A 79 2.59 13.86 -5.13
N ASP A 80 2.87 13.54 -6.38
CA ASP A 80 2.11 14.01 -7.53
C ASP A 80 0.98 13.05 -7.88
N ARG A 81 -0.09 13.56 -8.50
CA ARG A 81 -1.26 12.76 -8.88
C ARG A 81 -0.95 11.94 -10.14
N ILE A 82 -1.54 10.76 -10.22
CA ILE A 82 -1.51 9.94 -11.42
C ILE A 82 -2.74 10.30 -12.26
N ASN A 83 -2.53 10.95 -13.41
CA ASN A 83 -3.62 11.32 -14.32
C ASN A 83 -3.81 10.25 -15.38
N LEU A 84 -5.01 9.67 -15.39
CA LEU A 84 -5.43 8.64 -16.33
C LEU A 84 -6.60 9.16 -17.16
N LEU A 85 -6.58 8.90 -18.46
CA LEU A 85 -7.74 9.03 -19.32
C LEU A 85 -8.47 7.68 -19.36
N ILE A 86 -9.71 7.67 -18.87
CA ILE A 86 -10.49 6.45 -18.70
C ILE A 86 -11.74 6.56 -19.57
N GLY A 87 -12.08 5.50 -20.28
CA GLY A 87 -13.32 5.36 -21.02
C GLY A 87 -14.22 4.32 -20.37
N ILE A 88 -15.53 4.64 -20.20
CA ILE A 88 -16.55 3.67 -19.80
C ILE A 88 -17.69 3.67 -20.82
N ASP A 89 -18.26 2.50 -21.10
CA ASP A 89 -19.45 2.37 -21.93
C ASP A 89 -20.74 2.70 -21.16
N VAL A 90 -21.87 2.70 -21.83
CA VAL A 90 -23.18 2.98 -21.22
C VAL A 90 -23.66 1.87 -20.27
N GLN A 91 -23.03 0.70 -20.28
CA GLN A 91 -23.24 -0.41 -19.34
C GLN A 91 -22.30 -0.34 -18.12
N GLY A 92 -21.38 0.63 -18.08
CA GLY A 92 -20.43 0.79 -16.99
C GLY A 92 -19.20 -0.12 -17.10
N ASN A 93 -18.90 -0.69 -18.27
CA ASN A 93 -17.67 -1.42 -18.47
C ASN A 93 -16.56 -0.45 -18.88
N ILE A 94 -15.36 -0.68 -18.35
CA ILE A 94 -14.17 0.08 -18.72
C ILE A 94 -13.72 -0.36 -20.10
N VAL A 95 -13.80 0.53 -21.09
CA VAL A 95 -13.45 0.22 -22.49
C VAL A 95 -11.98 0.49 -22.81
N GLY A 96 -11.32 1.32 -22.04
CA GLY A 96 -9.90 1.60 -22.20
C GLY A 96 -9.38 2.56 -21.16
N ILE A 97 -8.07 2.52 -20.92
CA ILE A 97 -7.37 3.42 -20.00
C ILE A 97 -6.06 3.84 -20.66
N GLU A 98 -5.76 5.12 -20.67
CA GLU A 98 -4.47 5.67 -21.14
C GLU A 98 -3.83 6.49 -20.03
N VAL A 99 -2.53 6.32 -19.81
CA VAL A 99 -1.77 7.11 -18.84
C VAL A 99 -1.42 8.45 -19.47
N LEU A 100 -1.99 9.54 -18.96
CA LEU A 100 -1.68 10.89 -19.42
C LEU A 100 -0.43 11.44 -18.75
N HIS A 101 -0.36 11.30 -17.41
CA HIS A 101 0.75 11.83 -16.63
C HIS A 101 0.93 11.10 -15.32
N HIS A 102 2.20 10.85 -14.95
CA HIS A 102 2.56 10.35 -13.62
C HIS A 102 4.01 10.68 -13.27
N HIS A 103 4.30 10.75 -11.99
CA HIS A 103 5.66 10.86 -11.46
C HIS A 103 6.02 9.72 -10.51
N GLU A 104 5.60 8.49 -10.88
CA GLU A 104 5.92 7.29 -10.09
C GLU A 104 7.36 6.81 -10.38
N PRO A 105 8.32 7.00 -9.45
CA PRO A 105 9.73 6.74 -9.70
C PRO A 105 10.04 5.28 -10.02
N ILE A 106 9.21 4.36 -9.52
CA ILE A 106 9.39 2.93 -9.77
C ILE A 106 9.11 2.57 -11.24
N PHE A 107 8.16 3.22 -11.88
CA PHE A 107 7.82 3.00 -13.28
C PHE A 107 8.68 3.86 -14.22
N LEU A 108 8.98 5.11 -13.87
CA LEU A 108 9.80 5.97 -14.72
C LEU A 108 11.26 5.50 -14.82
N HIS A 109 11.85 5.07 -13.71
CA HIS A 109 13.28 4.82 -13.62
C HIS A 109 13.65 3.45 -13.04
N GLY A 110 12.65 2.63 -12.71
CA GLY A 110 12.84 1.31 -12.11
C GLY A 110 12.49 0.18 -13.05
N LEU A 111 11.22 -0.19 -13.04
CA LEU A 111 10.67 -1.31 -13.80
C LEU A 111 10.36 -0.95 -15.26
N GLY A 112 10.28 0.35 -15.59
CA GLY A 112 9.80 0.85 -16.87
C GLY A 112 8.27 0.96 -16.92
N PRO A 113 7.70 1.52 -18.02
CA PRO A 113 6.26 1.72 -18.15
C PRO A 113 5.47 0.43 -18.41
N GLU A 114 6.09 -0.58 -18.95
CA GLU A 114 5.41 -1.81 -19.38
C GLU A 114 4.67 -2.56 -18.25
N PRO A 115 5.23 -2.74 -17.03
CA PRO A 115 4.49 -3.36 -15.92
C PRO A 115 3.28 -2.53 -15.46
N MET A 116 3.35 -1.21 -15.55
CA MET A 116 2.23 -0.33 -15.25
C MET A 116 1.12 -0.48 -16.28
N ASN A 117 1.46 -0.48 -17.57
CA ASN A 117 0.48 -0.65 -18.65
C ASN A 117 -0.21 -2.02 -18.54
N ARG A 118 0.56 -3.11 -18.34
CA ARG A 118 -0.02 -4.45 -18.13
C ARG A 118 -0.93 -4.51 -16.89
N PHE A 119 -0.62 -3.76 -15.85
CA PHE A 119 -1.48 -3.69 -14.67
C PHE A 119 -2.80 -2.99 -15.01
N ILE A 120 -2.76 -1.85 -15.70
CA ILE A 120 -3.92 -1.06 -16.09
C ILE A 120 -4.79 -1.82 -17.11
N ASP A 121 -4.18 -2.54 -18.04
CA ASP A 121 -4.89 -3.33 -19.06
C ASP A 121 -5.82 -4.40 -18.46
N GLN A 122 -5.56 -4.87 -17.24
CA GLN A 122 -6.43 -5.85 -16.56
C GLN A 122 -7.80 -5.29 -16.18
N TYR A 123 -7.95 -3.96 -16.15
CA TYR A 123 -9.23 -3.31 -15.87
C TYR A 123 -10.12 -3.18 -17.12
N ILE A 124 -9.56 -3.34 -18.33
CA ILE A 124 -10.31 -3.22 -19.56
C ILE A 124 -11.30 -4.39 -19.68
N GLY A 125 -12.55 -4.08 -19.97
CA GLY A 125 -13.65 -5.03 -19.99
C GLY A 125 -14.28 -5.32 -18.62
N GLN A 126 -13.71 -4.78 -17.50
CA GLN A 126 -14.30 -4.94 -16.18
C GLN A 126 -15.43 -3.94 -15.98
N ASN A 127 -16.49 -4.37 -15.29
CA ASN A 127 -17.57 -3.49 -14.92
C ASN A 127 -17.22 -2.70 -13.64
N VAL A 128 -17.60 -1.44 -13.57
CA VAL A 128 -17.34 -0.56 -12.40
C VAL A 128 -18.04 -1.02 -11.11
N SER A 129 -19.02 -1.92 -11.22
CA SER A 129 -19.67 -2.55 -10.05
C SER A 129 -18.89 -3.73 -9.48
N ASN A 130 -17.89 -4.26 -10.22
CA ASN A 130 -17.09 -5.38 -9.77
C ASN A 130 -16.22 -4.98 -8.57
N ARG A 131 -16.11 -5.88 -7.59
CA ARG A 131 -15.15 -5.74 -6.51
C ARG A 131 -13.78 -6.17 -7.01
N VAL A 132 -12.86 -5.22 -7.15
CA VAL A 132 -11.49 -5.54 -7.56
C VAL A 132 -10.59 -5.72 -6.34
N ILE A 133 -9.89 -6.83 -6.30
CA ILE A 133 -8.86 -7.15 -5.29
C ILE A 133 -7.52 -7.21 -6.01
N VAL A 134 -6.58 -6.37 -5.58
CA VAL A 134 -5.20 -6.42 -6.07
C VAL A 134 -4.43 -7.42 -5.21
N ASP A 135 -4.08 -8.56 -5.77
CA ASP A 135 -3.34 -9.62 -5.09
C ASP A 135 -2.17 -10.10 -5.95
N SER A 136 -1.20 -10.78 -5.34
CA SER A 136 -0.05 -11.40 -6.02
C SER A 136 -0.24 -12.91 -6.27
N ALA A 137 -1.40 -13.46 -5.95
CA ALA A 137 -1.73 -14.88 -6.11
C ALA A 137 -3.13 -15.05 -6.68
N ALA A 138 -3.26 -14.92 -8.00
CA ALA A 138 -4.46 -15.30 -8.73
C ALA A 138 -4.58 -16.83 -8.73
N ASN A 139 -5.24 -17.42 -7.74
CA ASN A 139 -5.47 -18.87 -7.71
C ASN A 139 -6.86 -19.34 -7.30
N ASP A 140 -7.84 -18.45 -7.08
CA ASP A 140 -9.22 -18.88 -6.87
C ASP A 140 -10.19 -17.89 -7.53
N THR A 141 -10.35 -18.01 -8.85
CA THR A 141 -11.46 -17.41 -9.56
C THR A 141 -12.69 -18.29 -9.34
N ASN A 142 -13.49 -17.95 -8.39
CA ASN A 142 -14.84 -18.47 -8.30
C ASN A 142 -15.69 -17.66 -9.30
N PRO A 143 -16.21 -18.25 -10.41
CA PRO A 143 -16.83 -17.50 -11.50
C PRO A 143 -18.12 -16.74 -11.14
N ASN A 144 -18.60 -16.86 -9.92
CA ASN A 144 -19.84 -16.20 -9.47
C ASN A 144 -19.65 -15.18 -8.34
N ASP A 145 -18.42 -14.88 -7.96
CA ASP A 145 -18.14 -13.72 -7.14
C ASP A 145 -17.84 -12.56 -8.09
N ASN A 146 -18.58 -11.44 -8.00
CA ASN A 146 -18.26 -10.20 -8.71
C ASN A 146 -16.89 -9.63 -8.29
N THR A 147 -16.05 -10.45 -7.70
CA THR A 147 -14.70 -10.13 -7.30
C THR A 147 -13.73 -10.48 -8.42
N VAL A 148 -13.11 -9.48 -8.97
CA VAL A 148 -12.05 -9.59 -9.95
C VAL A 148 -10.71 -9.50 -9.26
N HIS A 149 -9.87 -10.50 -9.45
CA HIS A 149 -8.48 -10.47 -8.99
C HIS A 149 -7.60 -9.87 -10.07
N VAL A 150 -6.83 -8.86 -9.69
CA VAL A 150 -5.88 -8.15 -10.56
C VAL A 150 -4.49 -8.39 -10.02
N ASP A 151 -3.59 -8.87 -10.90
CA ASP A 151 -2.21 -9.13 -10.53
C ASP A 151 -1.47 -7.84 -10.22
N GLY A 152 -1.01 -7.73 -8.99
CA GLY A 152 -0.21 -6.60 -8.56
C GLY A 152 1.20 -6.60 -9.17
N VAL A 153 1.84 -5.41 -9.21
CA VAL A 153 3.23 -5.28 -9.66
C VAL A 153 4.16 -5.43 -8.47
N THR A 154 4.98 -6.47 -8.47
CA THR A 154 5.99 -6.69 -7.43
C THR A 154 6.89 -5.47 -7.26
N LYS A 155 7.10 -5.03 -6.02
CA LYS A 155 7.91 -3.85 -5.63
C LYS A 155 7.24 -2.48 -5.89
N ALA A 156 6.03 -2.45 -6.46
CA ALA A 156 5.27 -1.23 -6.72
C ALA A 156 3.92 -1.20 -5.97
N THR A 157 3.79 -1.90 -4.85
CA THR A 157 2.53 -2.12 -4.13
C THR A 157 1.76 -0.82 -3.84
N VAL A 158 2.44 0.24 -3.42
CA VAL A 158 1.79 1.53 -3.12
C VAL A 158 1.24 2.16 -4.38
N SER A 159 2.06 2.27 -5.43
CA SER A 159 1.65 2.85 -6.72
C SER A 159 0.48 2.10 -7.35
N VAL A 160 0.50 0.76 -7.25
CA VAL A 160 -0.55 -0.12 -7.76
C VAL A 160 -1.88 0.08 -7.03
N ILE A 161 -1.86 0.21 -5.70
CA ILE A 161 -3.06 0.50 -4.90
C ILE A 161 -3.64 1.87 -5.29
N VAL A 162 -2.80 2.89 -5.45
CA VAL A 162 -3.25 4.23 -5.85
C VAL A 162 -3.84 4.22 -7.25
N ILE A 163 -3.21 3.54 -8.22
CA ILE A 163 -3.74 3.39 -9.57
C ILE A 163 -5.10 2.70 -9.55
N SER A 164 -5.21 1.58 -8.81
CA SER A 164 -6.47 0.85 -8.65
C SER A 164 -7.60 1.73 -8.12
N ASP A 165 -7.33 2.44 -7.02
CA ASP A 165 -8.31 3.36 -6.43
C ASP A 165 -8.68 4.50 -7.37
N THR A 166 -7.70 5.05 -8.09
CA THR A 166 -7.90 6.12 -9.07
C THR A 166 -8.83 5.66 -10.19
N VAL A 167 -8.59 4.47 -10.76
CA VAL A 167 -9.42 3.89 -11.82
C VAL A 167 -10.84 3.62 -11.32
N LEU A 168 -10.97 2.86 -10.23
CA LEU A 168 -12.29 2.39 -9.78
C LEU A 168 -13.16 3.52 -9.26
N LEU A 169 -12.61 4.43 -8.45
CA LEU A 169 -13.42 5.47 -7.85
C LEU A 169 -13.79 6.57 -8.83
N SER A 170 -12.90 6.94 -9.76
CA SER A 170 -13.27 7.89 -10.83
C SER A 170 -14.31 7.29 -11.78
N ALA A 171 -14.15 6.04 -12.21
CA ALA A 171 -15.11 5.36 -13.06
C ALA A 171 -16.49 5.18 -12.39
N LEU A 172 -16.50 4.80 -11.11
CA LEU A 172 -17.74 4.69 -10.33
C LEU A 172 -18.43 6.04 -10.15
N GLN A 173 -17.68 7.11 -9.96
CA GLN A 173 -18.24 8.47 -9.84
C GLN A 173 -18.91 8.92 -11.15
N VAL A 174 -18.28 8.61 -12.31
CA VAL A 174 -18.89 8.90 -13.61
C VAL A 174 -20.13 8.03 -13.84
N ALA A 175 -20.07 6.74 -13.55
CA ALA A 175 -21.21 5.84 -13.69
C ALA A 175 -22.41 6.31 -12.87
N ARG A 176 -22.19 6.71 -11.62
CA ARG A 176 -23.25 7.22 -10.72
C ARG A 176 -23.90 8.52 -11.20
N ASN A 177 -23.14 9.38 -11.87
CA ASN A 177 -23.63 10.66 -12.32
C ASN A 177 -24.25 10.64 -13.73
N LYS A 178 -23.77 9.77 -14.61
CA LYS A 178 -24.10 9.81 -16.04
C LYS A 178 -24.83 8.58 -16.57
N LEU A 179 -24.72 7.42 -15.87
CA LEU A 179 -25.34 6.17 -16.32
C LEU A 179 -26.62 5.87 -15.55
N THR A 180 -27.63 5.36 -16.24
CA THR A 180 -28.84 4.85 -15.61
C THR A 180 -28.52 3.52 -14.89
N GLY A 181 -29.00 3.36 -13.66
CA GLY A 181 -28.77 2.15 -12.87
C GLY A 181 -27.63 2.23 -11.84
N PHE A 182 -26.76 3.22 -11.94
CA PHE A 182 -25.65 3.43 -11.00
C PHE A 182 -25.90 4.53 -9.95
N ALA A 183 -27.00 5.27 -10.07
CA ALA A 183 -27.33 6.32 -9.10
C ALA A 183 -27.41 5.72 -7.69
N SER A 184 -26.64 6.26 -6.76
CA SER A 184 -26.75 5.89 -5.36
C SER A 184 -28.10 6.37 -4.82
N ALA A 185 -29.04 5.44 -4.63
CA ALA A 185 -30.23 5.75 -3.85
C ALA A 185 -29.82 6.04 -2.41
N PRO A 186 -30.55 6.97 -1.71
CA PRO A 186 -30.24 7.27 -0.32
C PRO A 186 -30.26 5.98 0.52
N ALA A 187 -29.32 5.84 1.44
CA ALA A 187 -29.20 4.65 2.28
C ALA A 187 -30.50 4.41 3.06
N ALA A 188 -31.08 3.25 2.88
CA ALA A 188 -32.30 2.83 3.57
C ALA A 188 -31.92 1.84 4.69
N THR A 189 -32.31 2.16 5.91
CA THR A 189 -32.16 1.28 7.09
C THR A 189 -33.52 0.80 7.56
N ALA A 190 -33.62 -0.48 7.92
CA ALA A 190 -34.87 -1.00 8.46
C ALA A 190 -35.19 -0.31 9.80
N LYS A 191 -36.45 0.07 10.00
CA LYS A 191 -36.92 0.69 11.24
C LYS A 191 -36.81 -0.31 12.40
N PRO A 192 -36.07 0.03 13.47
CA PRO A 192 -35.84 -0.90 14.57
C PRO A 192 -37.06 -1.15 15.44
N ASP A 193 -38.00 -0.20 15.47
CA ASP A 193 -39.17 -0.23 16.37
C ASP A 193 -40.41 -0.85 15.73
N LEU A 194 -40.34 -1.20 14.43
CA LEU A 194 -41.50 -1.75 13.72
C LEU A 194 -41.58 -3.27 13.93
N TYR A 195 -42.42 -3.69 14.84
CA TYR A 195 -42.70 -5.09 15.10
C TYR A 195 -44.20 -5.32 15.35
N GLU A 196 -44.76 -6.34 14.68
CA GLU A 196 -46.11 -6.87 14.85
C GLU A 196 -45.99 -8.41 14.73
N PRO A 197 -46.56 -9.19 15.63
CA PRO A 197 -46.56 -10.65 15.50
C PRO A 197 -47.45 -11.07 14.30
N LEU A 198 -46.83 -11.63 13.31
CA LEU A 198 -47.45 -12.11 12.06
C LEU A 198 -47.14 -13.59 11.88
N ASN A 199 -48.13 -14.34 11.37
CA ASN A 199 -47.91 -15.71 10.93
C ASN A 199 -47.34 -15.74 9.51
N THR A 200 -46.87 -16.89 9.06
CA THR A 200 -46.25 -17.07 7.73
C THR A 200 -47.16 -16.66 6.56
N GLU A 201 -48.46 -17.00 6.66
CA GLU A 201 -49.43 -16.66 5.63
C GLU A 201 -49.57 -15.14 5.50
N ALA A 202 -49.68 -14.42 6.61
CA ALA A 202 -49.74 -12.95 6.63
C ALA A 202 -48.46 -12.30 6.10
N LEU A 203 -47.28 -12.90 6.32
CA LEU A 203 -46.02 -12.41 5.73
C LEU A 203 -46.01 -12.57 4.21
N ILE A 204 -46.56 -13.71 3.69
CA ILE A 204 -46.69 -13.96 2.25
C ILE A 204 -47.71 -13.00 1.63
N GLU A 205 -48.90 -12.82 2.23
CA GLU A 205 -49.94 -11.93 1.75
C GLU A 205 -49.47 -10.45 1.68
N ARG A 206 -48.64 -10.03 2.63
CA ARG A 206 -48.03 -8.68 2.62
C ARG A 206 -46.77 -8.56 1.78
N SER A 207 -46.41 -9.61 1.02
CA SER A 207 -45.18 -9.66 0.20
C SER A 207 -43.88 -9.42 0.99
N LEU A 208 -43.88 -9.68 2.31
CA LEU A 208 -42.72 -9.59 3.19
C LEU A 208 -41.86 -10.86 3.11
N LEU A 209 -42.50 -12.00 2.87
CA LEU A 209 -41.89 -13.28 2.53
C LEU A 209 -42.36 -13.67 1.14
N GLN A 210 -41.44 -13.83 0.20
CA GLN A 210 -41.78 -14.32 -1.12
C GLN A 210 -41.81 -15.82 -1.14
N ARG A 211 -42.83 -16.38 -1.84
CA ARG A 211 -42.98 -17.79 -2.15
C ARG A 211 -42.97 -17.93 -3.65
N TRP A 212 -41.90 -18.48 -4.19
CA TRP A 212 -41.69 -18.67 -5.61
C TRP A 212 -41.80 -20.15 -5.97
N GLU A 213 -42.93 -20.53 -6.55
CA GLU A 213 -43.20 -21.89 -6.99
C GLU A 213 -42.86 -22.06 -8.47
N MET A 214 -42.13 -23.11 -8.74
CA MET A 214 -41.67 -23.45 -10.09
C MET A 214 -42.15 -24.88 -10.41
N SER A 215 -43.00 -25.01 -11.43
CA SER A 215 -43.42 -26.28 -11.97
C SER A 215 -42.57 -26.66 -13.18
N ARG A 216 -42.68 -27.93 -13.62
CA ARG A 216 -42.06 -28.40 -14.86
C ARG A 216 -42.36 -27.47 -16.06
N GLU A 217 -43.60 -27.03 -16.17
CA GLU A 217 -44.03 -26.12 -17.28
C GLU A 217 -43.30 -24.80 -17.31
N VAL A 218 -42.97 -24.24 -16.12
CA VAL A 218 -42.19 -23.01 -16.04
C VAL A 218 -40.78 -23.22 -16.56
N PHE A 219 -40.14 -24.33 -16.19
CA PHE A 219 -38.80 -24.66 -16.71
C PHE A 219 -38.78 -24.89 -18.20
N GLU A 220 -39.76 -25.64 -18.74
CA GLU A 220 -39.87 -25.94 -20.19
C GLU A 220 -40.17 -24.69 -21.03
N ASN A 221 -40.99 -23.78 -20.52
CA ASN A 221 -41.29 -22.52 -21.18
C ASN A 221 -40.07 -21.61 -21.28
N GLU A 222 -39.31 -21.47 -20.21
CA GLU A 222 -38.11 -20.63 -20.17
C GLU A 222 -36.95 -21.29 -20.96
N LEU A 223 -36.87 -22.63 -20.97
CA LEU A 223 -35.87 -23.37 -21.72
C LEU A 223 -36.19 -23.36 -23.24
N GLY A 224 -37.44 -23.13 -23.60
CA GLY A 224 -37.93 -23.20 -24.98
C GLY A 224 -37.91 -24.62 -25.57
N ALA A 225 -37.80 -25.64 -24.71
CA ALA A 225 -37.73 -27.05 -25.09
C ALA A 225 -38.24 -27.96 -23.96
N SER A 226 -38.78 -29.16 -24.33
CA SER A 226 -39.14 -30.13 -23.29
C SER A 226 -37.92 -30.66 -22.52
N LEU A 227 -38.06 -30.82 -21.24
CA LEU A 227 -37.03 -31.40 -20.36
C LEU A 227 -36.66 -32.84 -20.69
N ASP A 228 -37.57 -33.56 -21.40
CA ASP A 228 -37.30 -34.90 -21.88
C ASP A 228 -36.15 -34.96 -22.91
N ASN A 229 -35.81 -33.84 -23.51
CA ASN A 229 -34.68 -33.72 -24.43
C ASN A 229 -33.30 -33.58 -23.70
N TYR A 230 -33.31 -33.59 -22.40
CA TYR A 230 -32.13 -33.42 -21.55
C TYR A 230 -31.95 -34.60 -20.56
N PRO A 231 -31.72 -35.82 -21.07
CA PRO A 231 -31.72 -37.06 -20.28
C PRO A 231 -30.58 -37.12 -19.25
N ASP A 232 -29.48 -36.41 -19.48
CA ASP A 232 -28.34 -36.31 -18.55
C ASP A 232 -28.47 -35.15 -17.56
N GLY A 233 -29.60 -34.43 -17.60
CA GLY A 233 -29.89 -33.34 -16.68
C GLY A 233 -30.11 -33.83 -15.26
N THR A 234 -29.65 -33.05 -14.28
CA THR A 234 -29.85 -33.28 -12.84
C THR A 234 -31.32 -33.22 -12.39
N PHE A 235 -32.25 -33.10 -13.34
CA PHE A 235 -33.69 -32.89 -13.11
C PHE A 235 -34.50 -34.08 -13.55
N TYR A 236 -34.75 -35.04 -12.64
CA TYR A 236 -35.81 -36.04 -12.85
C TYR A 236 -37.13 -35.47 -12.32
N LEU A 237 -37.73 -34.53 -13.05
CA LEU A 237 -39.04 -33.99 -12.73
C LEU A 237 -40.13 -34.93 -13.21
N GLN A 238 -40.93 -35.47 -12.32
CA GLN A 238 -42.18 -36.13 -12.65
C GLN A 238 -43.29 -35.07 -12.81
N ASP A 239 -44.34 -35.44 -13.55
CA ASP A 239 -45.53 -34.59 -13.68
C ASP A 239 -46.15 -34.39 -12.28
N GLY A 240 -46.24 -33.11 -11.85
CA GLY A 240 -46.76 -32.71 -10.56
C GLY A 240 -45.67 -32.33 -9.51
N ASP A 241 -44.41 -32.57 -9.80
CA ASP A 241 -43.33 -32.12 -8.92
C ASP A 241 -43.22 -30.59 -8.93
N THR A 242 -43.11 -30.00 -7.76
CA THR A 242 -42.90 -28.55 -7.61
C THR A 242 -41.60 -28.28 -6.84
N PHE A 243 -40.93 -27.21 -7.23
CA PHE A 243 -39.81 -26.64 -6.52
C PHE A 243 -40.23 -25.28 -5.98
N THR A 244 -40.12 -25.06 -4.68
CA THR A 244 -40.54 -23.82 -4.05
C THR A 244 -39.34 -23.17 -3.39
N VAL A 245 -39.11 -21.90 -3.69
CA VAL A 245 -38.09 -21.05 -3.04
C VAL A 245 -38.81 -20.01 -2.19
N TYR A 246 -38.42 -19.92 -0.93
CA TYR A 246 -38.83 -18.86 -0.03
C TYR A 246 -37.67 -17.90 0.12
N PHE A 247 -37.98 -16.58 0.09
CA PHE A 247 -36.99 -15.54 0.07
C PHE A 247 -37.49 -14.35 0.91
N ALA A 248 -36.66 -13.88 1.85
CA ALA A 248 -37.03 -12.78 2.75
C ALA A 248 -35.86 -11.93 3.18
N TYR A 249 -36.10 -10.64 3.36
CA TYR A 249 -35.19 -9.66 3.94
C TYR A 249 -35.25 -9.69 5.47
N LEU A 250 -34.12 -9.92 6.15
CA LEU A 250 -34.12 -10.23 7.58
C LEU A 250 -33.76 -9.05 8.51
N ASN A 251 -33.22 -7.95 8.01
CA ASN A 251 -32.83 -6.84 8.90
C ASN A 251 -34.04 -6.08 9.51
N SER A 252 -35.23 -6.21 8.90
CA SER A 252 -36.45 -5.65 9.48
C SER A 252 -36.93 -6.53 10.67
N PRO A 253 -37.15 -5.94 11.87
CA PRO A 253 -37.72 -6.70 13.00
C PRO A 253 -39.09 -7.33 12.68
N LEU A 254 -39.89 -6.66 11.82
CA LEU A 254 -41.19 -7.16 11.36
C LEU A 254 -41.06 -8.48 10.60
N ILE A 255 -39.98 -8.70 9.88
CA ILE A 255 -39.75 -9.92 9.11
C ILE A 255 -38.83 -10.87 9.88
N GLY A 256 -37.69 -10.38 10.33
CA GLY A 256 -36.66 -11.21 10.94
C GLY A 256 -37.11 -11.88 12.27
N LYS A 257 -37.78 -11.12 13.15
CA LYS A 257 -38.29 -11.72 14.43
C LYS A 257 -39.42 -12.72 14.21
N ASN A 258 -40.29 -12.48 13.23
CA ASN A 258 -41.39 -13.40 12.95
C ASN A 258 -40.90 -14.70 12.26
N LEU A 259 -39.80 -14.67 11.52
CA LEU A 259 -39.24 -15.85 10.87
C LEU A 259 -38.24 -16.61 11.76
N LEU A 260 -37.36 -15.90 12.45
CA LEU A 260 -36.26 -16.48 13.21
C LEU A 260 -36.54 -16.60 14.70
N GLY A 261 -37.51 -15.81 15.24
CA GLY A 261 -37.67 -15.62 16.66
C GLY A 261 -36.70 -14.56 17.22
N GLU A 262 -36.96 -14.10 18.45
CA GLU A 262 -36.20 -12.99 19.08
C GLU A 262 -34.72 -13.32 19.30
N ALA A 263 -34.41 -14.52 19.75
CA ALA A 263 -33.03 -14.92 20.07
C ALA A 263 -32.14 -14.99 18.84
N ASP A 264 -32.62 -15.66 17.78
CA ASP A 264 -31.85 -15.81 16.54
C ASP A 264 -31.77 -14.50 15.73
N PHE A 265 -32.81 -13.68 15.78
CA PHE A 265 -32.77 -12.36 15.21
C PHE A 265 -31.67 -11.48 15.87
N THR A 266 -31.60 -11.49 17.19
CA THR A 266 -30.55 -10.75 17.93
C THR A 266 -29.16 -11.27 17.60
N ARG A 267 -28.99 -12.59 17.49
CA ARG A 267 -27.74 -13.22 17.09
C ARG A 267 -27.34 -12.82 15.67
N LEU A 268 -28.29 -12.80 14.73
CA LEU A 268 -28.06 -12.36 13.37
C LEU A 268 -27.57 -10.91 13.31
N GLN A 269 -28.26 -10.00 14.01
CA GLN A 269 -27.86 -8.58 14.05
C GLN A 269 -26.44 -8.40 14.62
N ALA A 270 -26.03 -9.22 15.60
CA ALA A 270 -24.67 -9.17 16.14
C ALA A 270 -23.59 -9.72 15.18
N MET A 271 -23.96 -10.58 14.25
CA MET A 271 -23.04 -11.14 13.23
C MET A 271 -22.85 -10.22 12.03
N LEU A 272 -23.83 -9.36 11.72
CA LEU A 272 -23.78 -8.47 10.58
C LEU A 272 -22.83 -7.30 10.83
N LYS A 273 -22.05 -6.97 9.81
CA LYS A 273 -21.27 -5.72 9.79
C LYS A 273 -22.21 -4.53 9.51
N PRO A 274 -21.80 -3.30 9.86
CA PRO A 274 -22.63 -2.11 9.69
C PRO A 274 -23.20 -1.88 8.28
N ASN A 275 -22.52 -2.40 7.27
CA ASN A 275 -22.87 -2.24 5.86
C ASN A 275 -23.39 -3.53 5.21
N GLU A 276 -23.78 -4.52 6.00
CA GLU A 276 -24.32 -5.78 5.51
C GLU A 276 -25.83 -5.87 5.75
N GLN A 277 -26.54 -6.38 4.75
CA GLN A 277 -27.98 -6.65 4.80
C GLN A 277 -28.20 -8.17 4.67
N ALA A 278 -29.02 -8.74 5.53
CA ALA A 278 -29.26 -10.16 5.58
C ALA A 278 -30.51 -10.57 4.79
N PHE A 279 -30.38 -11.65 4.04
CA PHE A 279 -31.45 -12.30 3.31
C PHE A 279 -31.51 -13.78 3.65
N MET A 280 -32.71 -14.29 3.85
CA MET A 280 -32.95 -15.72 3.96
C MET A 280 -33.35 -16.26 2.60
N VAL A 281 -32.74 -17.37 2.21
CA VAL A 281 -33.20 -18.19 1.07
C VAL A 281 -33.39 -19.62 1.58
N MET A 282 -34.54 -20.18 1.30
CA MET A 282 -34.93 -21.54 1.68
C MET A 282 -35.55 -22.22 0.50
N SER A 283 -35.26 -23.47 0.27
CA SER A 283 -35.91 -24.26 -0.79
C SER A 283 -36.54 -25.53 -0.24
N SER A 284 -37.62 -25.93 -0.92
CA SER A 284 -38.28 -27.21 -0.73
C SER A 284 -38.62 -27.83 -2.08
N GLY A 285 -38.64 -29.17 -2.14
CA GLY A 285 -38.94 -29.90 -3.36
C GLY A 285 -37.74 -30.67 -3.91
N PHE A 286 -37.74 -30.92 -5.20
CA PHE A 286 -36.80 -31.83 -5.87
C PHE A 286 -35.40 -31.22 -6.20
N PHE A 287 -35.21 -29.91 -6.02
CA PHE A 287 -33.97 -29.20 -6.41
C PHE A 287 -33.39 -28.42 -5.26
N SER A 288 -32.06 -28.31 -5.24
CA SER A 288 -31.33 -27.42 -4.34
C SER A 288 -30.83 -26.21 -5.11
N TYR A 289 -31.06 -25.02 -4.55
CA TYR A 289 -30.48 -23.80 -5.08
C TYR A 289 -28.96 -23.67 -4.80
N LEU A 290 -28.42 -24.54 -3.95
CA LEU A 290 -26.99 -24.66 -3.71
C LEU A 290 -26.37 -25.68 -4.67
N GLU A 291 -25.17 -25.40 -5.13
CA GLU A 291 -24.37 -26.36 -5.86
C GLU A 291 -23.88 -27.50 -4.94
N PRO A 292 -23.67 -28.73 -5.48
CA PRO A 292 -23.19 -29.87 -4.67
C PRO A 292 -21.85 -29.62 -3.99
N GLU A 293 -21.02 -28.72 -4.52
CA GLU A 293 -19.69 -28.37 -4.00
C GLU A 293 -19.71 -27.09 -3.15
N PHE A 294 -20.89 -26.56 -2.82
CA PHE A 294 -21.03 -25.35 -2.03
C PHE A 294 -20.33 -25.49 -0.67
N LYS A 295 -19.53 -24.50 -0.34
CA LYS A 295 -18.84 -24.42 0.96
C LYS A 295 -19.48 -23.33 1.82
N PRO A 296 -19.91 -23.63 3.04
CA PRO A 296 -20.44 -22.64 3.97
C PRO A 296 -19.49 -21.44 4.14
N GLY A 297 -20.05 -20.24 4.19
CA GLY A 297 -19.29 -18.99 4.29
C GLY A 297 -18.84 -18.39 2.96
N THR A 298 -19.10 -19.05 1.83
CA THR A 298 -18.78 -18.56 0.48
C THR A 298 -20.00 -17.93 -0.23
N VAL A 299 -19.83 -17.49 -1.46
CA VAL A 299 -20.89 -17.00 -2.33
C VAL A 299 -21.35 -18.18 -3.21
N PRO A 300 -22.64 -18.55 -3.22
CA PRO A 300 -23.14 -19.60 -4.08
C PRO A 300 -23.11 -19.18 -5.56
N THR A 301 -22.96 -20.14 -6.45
CA THR A 301 -22.92 -19.89 -7.89
C THR A 301 -24.30 -19.83 -8.51
N ARG A 302 -25.25 -20.57 -7.97
CA ARG A 302 -26.59 -20.72 -8.53
C ARG A 302 -27.55 -19.61 -8.14
N VAL A 303 -27.34 -18.92 -7.02
CA VAL A 303 -28.26 -17.87 -6.57
C VAL A 303 -27.56 -16.52 -6.50
N SER A 304 -28.22 -15.49 -6.99
CA SER A 304 -27.75 -14.10 -6.93
C SER A 304 -28.92 -13.14 -6.75
N LEU A 305 -28.63 -11.96 -6.22
CA LEU A 305 -29.60 -10.90 -6.06
C LEU A 305 -29.35 -9.83 -7.15
N LEU A 306 -30.39 -9.53 -7.94
CA LEU A 306 -30.31 -8.50 -8.97
C LEU A 306 -31.05 -7.24 -8.52
N GLN A 307 -30.47 -6.08 -8.73
CA GLN A 307 -31.12 -4.78 -8.55
C GLN A 307 -30.68 -3.84 -9.67
N ASN A 308 -31.63 -3.30 -10.43
CA ASN A 308 -31.37 -2.51 -11.64
C ASN A 308 -30.44 -3.25 -12.64
N ASP A 309 -30.69 -4.53 -12.85
CA ASP A 309 -29.91 -5.45 -13.68
C ASP A 309 -28.44 -5.67 -13.25
N LEU A 310 -28.08 -5.15 -12.06
CA LEU A 310 -26.76 -5.38 -11.47
C LEU A 310 -26.81 -6.55 -10.48
N PRO A 311 -25.92 -7.54 -10.64
CA PRO A 311 -25.82 -8.66 -9.71
C PRO A 311 -25.08 -8.24 -8.43
N PHE A 312 -25.65 -8.62 -7.28
CA PHE A 312 -25.05 -8.44 -5.97
C PHE A 312 -24.69 -9.82 -5.38
N GLY A 313 -23.45 -9.98 -4.99
CA GLY A 313 -22.99 -11.22 -4.36
C GLY A 313 -23.66 -11.43 -3.01
N MET A 314 -24.18 -12.63 -2.81
CA MET A 314 -24.85 -13.10 -1.60
C MET A 314 -23.88 -14.01 -0.84
N ARG A 315 -23.12 -13.47 0.14
CA ARG A 315 -22.20 -14.27 0.94
C ARG A 315 -22.92 -14.99 2.06
N ASP A 316 -22.80 -16.31 2.13
CA ASP A 316 -23.35 -17.11 3.22
C ASP A 316 -22.73 -16.69 4.57
N LEU A 317 -23.59 -16.51 5.57
CA LEU A 317 -23.17 -16.18 6.95
C LEU A 317 -22.83 -17.43 7.79
N ASN A 318 -23.02 -18.61 7.22
CA ASN A 318 -22.88 -19.88 7.96
C ASN A 318 -23.66 -19.87 9.29
N PHE A 319 -24.87 -19.31 9.25
CA PHE A 319 -25.68 -19.07 10.45
C PHE A 319 -26.19 -20.36 11.10
N TYR A 320 -26.53 -21.35 10.26
CA TYR A 320 -27.04 -22.66 10.70
C TYR A 320 -25.99 -23.77 10.51
N SER A 321 -24.79 -23.59 11.05
CA SER A 321 -23.67 -24.52 10.81
C SER A 321 -23.81 -25.91 11.42
N PHE A 322 -24.76 -26.17 12.34
CA PHE A 322 -24.76 -27.44 13.10
C PHE A 322 -26.08 -28.11 13.36
N GLU A 323 -27.25 -27.48 13.20
CA GLU A 323 -28.55 -28.16 13.33
C GLU A 323 -29.64 -27.37 12.59
N PRO A 324 -30.61 -28.05 11.92
CA PRO A 324 -31.78 -27.38 11.37
C PRO A 324 -32.65 -26.90 12.53
N GLN A 325 -32.55 -25.62 12.88
CA GLN A 325 -33.44 -25.02 13.87
C GLN A 325 -34.81 -24.79 13.21
N GLN A 326 -35.86 -25.10 13.95
CA GLN A 326 -37.23 -24.82 13.51
C GLN A 326 -37.40 -23.30 13.35
N LEU A 327 -37.70 -22.86 12.14
CA LEU A 327 -38.12 -21.51 11.91
C LEU A 327 -39.41 -21.24 12.71
N ALA A 328 -39.48 -20.06 13.35
CA ALA A 328 -40.64 -19.69 14.18
C ALA A 328 -41.98 -19.67 13.39
N GLY A 329 -41.91 -19.67 12.07
CA GLY A 329 -43.04 -19.59 11.15
C GLY A 329 -43.64 -20.91 10.64
N ASN A 330 -43.34 -22.06 11.20
CA ASN A 330 -43.82 -23.37 10.73
C ASN A 330 -43.57 -23.65 9.24
N LEU A 331 -42.52 -23.08 8.67
CA LEU A 331 -42.09 -23.41 7.31
C LEU A 331 -41.33 -24.72 7.36
N GLU A 332 -41.83 -25.71 6.66
CA GLU A 332 -41.14 -26.99 6.48
C GLU A 332 -39.97 -26.80 5.52
N ALA A 333 -38.80 -26.58 6.07
CA ALA A 333 -37.56 -26.60 5.27
C ALA A 333 -37.19 -28.05 5.02
N THR A 334 -37.24 -28.47 3.76
CA THR A 334 -36.97 -29.87 3.43
C THR A 334 -35.60 -30.07 2.82
N ASN A 335 -35.00 -29.06 2.20
CA ASN A 335 -33.73 -29.20 1.48
C ASN A 335 -32.65 -28.25 2.03
N ASP A 336 -32.76 -26.96 1.76
CA ASP A 336 -31.72 -25.99 2.07
C ASP A 336 -32.30 -24.75 2.73
N LEU A 337 -31.61 -24.28 3.77
CA LEU A 337 -31.89 -23.02 4.44
C LEU A 337 -30.57 -22.29 4.71
N GLN A 338 -30.36 -21.13 4.10
CA GLN A 338 -29.18 -20.32 4.33
C GLN A 338 -29.55 -18.85 4.56
N ILE A 339 -28.71 -18.17 5.33
CA ILE A 339 -28.80 -16.71 5.52
C ILE A 339 -27.57 -16.08 4.89
N PHE A 340 -27.83 -15.19 3.95
CA PHE A 340 -26.80 -14.51 3.16
C PHE A 340 -26.67 -13.06 3.58
N ALA A 341 -25.45 -12.52 3.51
CA ALA A 341 -25.18 -11.10 3.65
C ALA A 341 -24.90 -10.48 2.27
N VAL A 342 -25.55 -9.34 2.04
CA VAL A 342 -25.29 -8.47 0.87
C VAL A 342 -24.67 -7.17 1.37
N ASN A 343 -23.57 -6.73 0.74
CA ASN A 343 -22.89 -5.51 1.13
C ASN A 343 -23.53 -4.28 0.46
N THR A 344 -23.95 -3.30 1.26
CA THR A 344 -24.56 -2.04 0.76
C THR A 344 -23.52 -1.08 0.15
N GLN A 345 -22.23 -1.26 0.41
CA GLN A 345 -21.17 -0.42 -0.17
C GLN A 345 -21.08 -0.53 -1.69
N SER A 346 -21.57 -1.62 -2.27
CA SER A 346 -21.67 -1.82 -3.71
C SER A 346 -22.86 -1.07 -4.37
N GLY A 347 -23.61 -0.29 -3.60
CA GLY A 347 -24.77 0.48 -4.09
C GLY A 347 -26.12 -0.21 -3.92
N PHE A 348 -26.15 -1.38 -3.28
CA PHE A 348 -27.40 -2.07 -2.96
C PHE A 348 -28.28 -1.28 -2.00
N ASN A 349 -29.57 -1.17 -2.29
CA ASN A 349 -30.57 -0.50 -1.43
C ASN A 349 -31.81 -1.37 -1.25
N PRO A 350 -32.11 -1.87 -0.03
CA PRO A 350 -33.22 -2.77 0.21
C PRO A 350 -34.61 -2.11 0.03
N SER A 351 -34.70 -0.77 -0.03
CA SER A 351 -35.97 -0.07 -0.28
C SER A 351 -36.37 0.02 -1.75
N LEU A 352 -35.47 -0.38 -2.67
CA LEU A 352 -35.73 -0.42 -4.10
C LEU A 352 -36.17 -1.83 -4.53
N PRO A 353 -36.89 -1.97 -5.66
CA PRO A 353 -37.20 -3.27 -6.24
C PRO A 353 -35.92 -4.08 -6.50
N MET A 354 -35.98 -5.34 -6.20
CA MET A 354 -34.89 -6.30 -6.43
C MET A 354 -35.46 -7.60 -7.00
N GLN A 355 -34.64 -8.48 -7.51
CA GLN A 355 -35.01 -9.80 -8.03
C GLN A 355 -34.05 -10.85 -7.48
N LEU A 356 -34.59 -11.97 -7.02
CA LEU A 356 -33.81 -13.17 -6.76
C LEU A 356 -33.61 -13.88 -8.10
N SER A 357 -32.38 -14.13 -8.50
CA SER A 357 -32.03 -14.85 -9.73
C SER A 357 -31.44 -16.21 -9.42
N LEU A 358 -31.94 -17.22 -10.10
CA LEU A 358 -31.41 -18.58 -10.06
C LEU A 358 -30.78 -18.90 -11.41
N ASN A 359 -29.50 -19.25 -11.39
CA ASN A 359 -28.73 -19.70 -12.53
C ASN A 359 -28.62 -21.24 -12.47
N ILE A 360 -29.22 -21.91 -13.41
CA ILE A 360 -29.32 -23.37 -13.42
C ILE A 360 -28.66 -23.90 -14.69
N ASP A 361 -27.65 -24.74 -14.52
CA ASP A 361 -27.01 -25.43 -15.67
C ASP A 361 -27.75 -26.75 -15.92
N ILE A 362 -28.40 -26.84 -17.07
CA ILE A 362 -29.10 -28.04 -17.53
C ILE A 362 -28.21 -28.73 -18.57
N ALA A 363 -27.70 -29.90 -18.20
CA ALA A 363 -26.86 -30.68 -19.11
C ALA A 363 -27.72 -31.40 -20.16
N LYS A 364 -27.47 -31.13 -21.43
CA LYS A 364 -28.04 -31.88 -22.53
C LYS A 364 -27.31 -33.21 -22.75
N ASN A 365 -26.05 -33.23 -22.50
CA ASN A 365 -25.16 -34.40 -22.45
C ASN A 365 -23.88 -33.99 -21.73
N HIS A 366 -22.97 -34.93 -21.51
CA HIS A 366 -21.69 -34.71 -20.80
C HIS A 366 -20.73 -33.68 -21.45
N LEU A 367 -21.06 -33.08 -22.58
CA LEU A 367 -20.26 -32.08 -23.30
C LEU A 367 -20.99 -30.77 -23.52
N ILE A 368 -22.32 -30.74 -23.45
CA ILE A 368 -23.13 -29.57 -23.75
C ILE A 368 -24.09 -29.30 -22.60
N SER A 369 -23.96 -28.14 -21.95
CA SER A 369 -24.91 -27.61 -20.97
C SER A 369 -25.55 -26.33 -21.50
N GLN A 370 -26.81 -26.10 -21.14
CA GLN A 370 -27.54 -24.88 -21.40
C GLN A 370 -27.80 -24.19 -20.04
N GLN A 371 -27.41 -22.93 -19.95
CA GLN A 371 -27.69 -22.12 -18.77
C GLN A 371 -29.10 -21.55 -18.84
N LEU A 372 -29.87 -21.76 -17.81
CA LEU A 372 -31.20 -21.21 -17.62
C LEU A 372 -31.14 -20.20 -16.46
N GLN A 373 -31.51 -18.96 -16.72
CA GLN A 373 -31.61 -17.91 -15.73
C GLN A 373 -33.07 -17.62 -15.44
N LEU A 374 -33.51 -17.93 -14.22
CA LEU A 374 -34.85 -17.63 -13.73
C LEU A 374 -34.76 -16.48 -12.73
N SER A 375 -35.71 -15.55 -12.75
CA SER A 375 -35.74 -14.45 -11.81
C SER A 375 -37.13 -14.22 -11.22
N HIS A 376 -37.17 -13.85 -9.93
CA HIS A 376 -38.42 -13.54 -9.22
C HIS A 376 -38.33 -12.17 -8.55
N PRO A 377 -39.30 -11.27 -8.80
CA PRO A 377 -39.25 -9.92 -8.25
C PRO A 377 -39.56 -9.91 -6.75
N TYR A 378 -38.87 -9.02 -6.00
CA TYR A 378 -39.12 -8.76 -4.60
C TYR A 378 -39.09 -7.25 -4.34
N THR A 379 -40.20 -6.72 -3.86
CA THR A 379 -40.31 -5.31 -3.54
C THR A 379 -40.87 -5.15 -2.13
N LEU A 380 -40.09 -4.54 -1.26
CA LEU A 380 -40.49 -4.28 0.12
C LEU A 380 -41.27 -2.98 0.24
N PRO A 381 -42.26 -2.89 1.14
CA PRO A 381 -42.94 -1.64 1.45
C PRO A 381 -41.95 -0.58 1.98
N LYS A 382 -42.06 0.65 1.45
CA LYS A 382 -41.15 1.75 1.82
C LYS A 382 -41.26 2.18 3.29
N ASP A 383 -42.38 1.95 3.92
CA ASP A 383 -42.68 2.23 5.34
C ASP A 383 -41.84 1.39 6.31
N LEU A 384 -41.23 0.29 5.84
CA LEU A 384 -40.28 -0.52 6.61
C LEU A 384 -38.96 0.20 6.84
N PHE A 385 -38.67 1.24 6.08
CA PHE A 385 -37.35 1.85 6.05
C PHE A 385 -37.37 3.30 6.52
N ASP A 386 -36.35 3.69 7.26
CA ASP A 386 -35.93 5.06 7.40
C ASP A 386 -34.99 5.38 6.23
N ILE A 387 -35.50 6.21 5.31
CA ILE A 387 -34.73 6.65 4.16
C ILE A 387 -33.99 7.91 4.62
N ALA A 388 -32.72 7.78 4.94
CA ALA A 388 -31.88 8.92 5.28
C ALA A 388 -31.82 9.87 4.07
N ALA A 389 -31.87 11.20 4.34
CA ALA A 389 -31.49 12.19 3.32
C ALA A 389 -30.10 11.77 2.76
N PRO A 390 -29.79 12.04 1.47
CA PRO A 390 -28.57 11.58 0.84
C PRO A 390 -27.38 11.89 1.75
N THR A 391 -26.88 10.84 2.40
CA THR A 391 -25.77 10.93 3.34
C THR A 391 -24.51 11.15 2.56
N GLU A 392 -23.62 11.94 3.14
CA GLU A 392 -22.29 12.25 2.64
C GLU A 392 -21.66 11.07 1.90
N GLU A 393 -21.10 11.35 0.73
CA GLU A 393 -20.33 10.45 -0.10
C GLU A 393 -19.50 9.47 0.74
N TYR A 394 -19.67 8.17 0.51
CA TYR A 394 -18.77 7.17 1.04
C TYR A 394 -17.33 7.57 0.68
N LYS A 395 -16.61 8.10 1.65
CA LYS A 395 -15.17 8.32 1.53
C LYS A 395 -14.49 6.99 1.85
N PRO A 396 -13.94 6.32 0.86
CA PRO A 396 -13.21 5.08 1.11
C PRO A 396 -12.13 5.34 2.16
N GLU A 397 -11.84 4.33 2.97
CA GLU A 397 -10.76 4.40 3.95
C GLU A 397 -9.48 4.86 3.23
N PRO A 398 -8.82 5.93 3.68
CA PRO A 398 -7.65 6.49 2.97
C PRO A 398 -6.64 5.39 2.62
N ALA A 399 -6.08 5.44 1.42
CA ALA A 399 -5.14 4.43 0.93
C ALA A 399 -3.97 4.18 1.91
N TRP A 400 -3.46 5.24 2.56
CA TRP A 400 -2.39 5.12 3.54
C TRP A 400 -2.80 4.25 4.75
N VAL A 401 -4.05 4.31 5.24
CA VAL A 401 -4.53 3.50 6.37
C VAL A 401 -4.52 2.02 6.01
N ARG A 402 -4.96 1.69 4.79
CA ARG A 402 -4.94 0.30 4.29
C ARG A 402 -3.51 -0.25 4.19
N VAL A 403 -2.57 0.55 3.66
CA VAL A 403 -1.15 0.17 3.60
C VAL A 403 -0.56 -0.05 4.99
N TRP A 404 -0.89 0.82 5.98
CA TRP A 404 -0.43 0.65 7.36
C TRP A 404 -0.98 -0.63 7.99
N LYS A 405 -2.26 -0.93 7.79
CA LYS A 405 -2.90 -2.17 8.27
C LYS A 405 -2.25 -3.40 7.62
N MET A 406 -1.96 -3.37 6.31
CA MET A 406 -1.34 -4.49 5.60
C MET A 406 0.11 -4.71 6.04
N ARG A 407 0.88 -3.65 6.31
CA ARG A 407 2.31 -3.73 6.66
C ARG A 407 2.60 -3.74 8.16
N TRP A 408 1.61 -3.93 9.05
CA TRP A 408 1.79 -3.89 10.49
C TRP A 408 2.92 -4.81 11.03
N PRO A 409 3.16 -6.05 10.51
CA PRO A 409 4.23 -6.90 11.01
C PRO A 409 5.61 -6.29 10.70
N VAL A 410 5.77 -5.74 9.49
CA VAL A 410 7.02 -5.07 9.07
C VAL A 410 7.29 -3.83 9.94
N ILE A 411 6.25 -3.04 10.19
CA ILE A 411 6.30 -1.86 11.06
C ILE A 411 6.76 -2.24 12.46
N THR A 412 6.18 -3.28 13.03
CA THR A 412 6.52 -3.75 14.40
C THR A 412 7.99 -4.14 14.50
N VAL A 413 8.50 -4.96 13.56
CA VAL A 413 9.90 -5.37 13.54
C VAL A 413 10.82 -4.17 13.33
N LEU A 414 10.45 -3.22 12.46
CA LEU A 414 11.21 -2.00 12.25
C LEU A 414 11.30 -1.15 13.53
N VAL A 415 10.18 -0.89 14.19
CA VAL A 415 10.14 -0.10 15.44
C VAL A 415 11.01 -0.76 16.53
N LEU A 416 10.91 -2.08 16.71
CA LEU A 416 11.76 -2.81 17.65
C LEU A 416 13.24 -2.66 17.30
N SER A 417 13.61 -2.66 16.03
CA SER A 417 15.00 -2.46 15.61
C SER A 417 15.50 -1.03 15.86
N LEU A 418 14.64 -0.02 15.72
CA LEU A 418 14.97 1.37 16.04
C LEU A 418 15.18 1.56 17.55
N ILE A 419 14.37 0.91 18.38
CA ILE A 419 14.55 0.87 19.83
C ILE A 419 15.87 0.18 20.17
N LEU A 420 16.19 -0.94 19.51
CA LEU A 420 17.45 -1.66 19.71
C LEU A 420 18.68 -0.79 19.35
N VAL A 421 18.63 -0.08 18.22
CA VAL A 421 19.71 0.86 17.84
C VAL A 421 19.86 1.95 18.89
N THR A 422 18.76 2.54 19.34
CA THR A 422 18.77 3.55 20.40
C THR A 422 19.42 2.99 21.67
N ALA A 423 19.08 1.76 22.08
CA ALA A 423 19.68 1.09 23.22
C ALA A 423 21.19 0.83 23.01
N ILE A 424 21.62 0.42 21.81
CA ILE A 424 23.05 0.25 21.48
C ILE A 424 23.80 1.56 21.68
N PHE A 425 23.24 2.69 21.27
CA PHE A 425 23.86 4.01 21.45
C PHE A 425 23.83 4.47 22.92
N ALA A 426 22.75 4.24 23.63
CA ALA A 426 22.67 4.56 25.07
C ALA A 426 23.67 3.74 25.89
N LEU A 427 23.85 2.47 25.56
CA LEU A 427 24.72 1.53 26.27
C LEU A 427 26.10 1.34 25.58
N GLN A 428 26.51 2.28 24.70
CA GLN A 428 27.71 2.13 23.86
C GLN A 428 29.00 1.85 24.67
N HIS A 429 29.16 2.44 25.85
CA HIS A 429 30.34 2.22 26.69
C HIS A 429 30.39 0.82 27.29
N GLN A 430 29.24 0.29 27.74
CA GLN A 430 29.12 -1.07 28.28
C GLN A 430 29.31 -2.12 27.19
N LEU A 431 28.72 -1.88 26.02
CA LEU A 431 28.84 -2.78 24.87
C LEU A 431 30.27 -2.83 24.33
N SER A 432 30.95 -1.69 24.24
CA SER A 432 32.31 -1.56 23.70
C SER A 432 33.40 -2.02 24.66
N ALA A 433 33.09 -2.28 25.95
CA ALA A 433 34.04 -2.84 26.90
C ALA A 433 34.55 -4.22 26.48
N ASN A 434 33.70 -5.01 25.77
CA ASN A 434 34.09 -6.29 25.23
C ASN A 434 34.10 -6.24 23.69
N GLU A 435 35.31 -6.21 23.12
CA GLU A 435 35.50 -6.11 21.66
C GLU A 435 34.78 -7.22 20.86
N LYS A 436 34.82 -8.48 21.35
CA LYS A 436 34.15 -9.60 20.66
C LYS A 436 32.63 -9.43 20.63
N ARG A 437 32.03 -9.07 21.79
CA ARG A 437 30.58 -8.83 21.91
C ARG A 437 30.15 -7.67 21.04
N PHE A 438 30.89 -6.59 21.02
CA PHE A 438 30.63 -5.43 20.17
C PHE A 438 30.63 -5.81 18.68
N ARG A 439 31.66 -6.54 18.24
CA ARG A 439 31.76 -6.99 16.83
C ARG A 439 30.59 -7.88 16.43
N TRP A 440 30.17 -8.82 17.28
CA TRP A 440 29.00 -9.67 16.99
C TRP A 440 27.72 -8.86 16.84
N VAL A 441 27.45 -7.94 17.78
CA VAL A 441 26.26 -7.07 17.72
C VAL A 441 26.30 -6.20 16.46
N ARG A 442 27.45 -5.60 16.15
CA ARG A 442 27.58 -4.75 14.97
C ARG A 442 27.36 -5.52 13.66
N TRP A 443 28.03 -6.65 13.50
CA TRP A 443 27.86 -7.45 12.28
C TRP A 443 26.45 -8.03 12.17
N GLY A 444 25.89 -8.55 13.23
CA GLY A 444 24.50 -9.01 13.25
C GLY A 444 23.55 -7.92 12.82
N PHE A 445 23.73 -6.70 13.34
CA PHE A 445 22.89 -5.57 12.96
C PHE A 445 23.12 -5.11 11.51
N MET A 446 24.34 -5.16 10.99
CA MET A 446 24.63 -4.83 9.58
C MET A 446 23.95 -5.83 8.61
N PHE A 447 23.99 -7.13 8.92
CA PHE A 447 23.28 -8.15 8.15
C PHE A 447 21.76 -7.94 8.21
N TYR A 448 21.24 -7.69 9.41
CA TYR A 448 19.82 -7.34 9.59
C TYR A 448 19.42 -6.12 8.77
N THR A 449 20.21 -5.06 8.81
CA THR A 449 19.94 -3.81 8.05
C THR A 449 19.92 -4.08 6.55
N LEU A 450 20.85 -4.86 6.01
CA LEU A 450 20.87 -5.16 4.59
C LEU A 450 19.69 -6.03 4.17
N ILE A 451 19.43 -7.12 4.91
CA ILE A 451 18.42 -8.10 4.52
C ILE A 451 17.01 -7.59 4.85
N PHE A 452 16.76 -7.21 6.11
CA PHE A 452 15.42 -6.83 6.53
C PHE A 452 15.08 -5.41 6.10
N ILE A 453 15.85 -4.39 6.54
CA ILE A 453 15.53 -2.98 6.23
C ILE A 453 15.70 -2.73 4.73
N GLY A 454 16.78 -3.25 4.12
CA GLY A 454 17.08 -3.01 2.71
C GLY A 454 16.21 -3.83 1.77
N TRP A 455 16.41 -5.15 1.76
CA TRP A 455 15.84 -6.00 0.73
C TRP A 455 14.38 -6.39 0.98
N TYR A 456 14.00 -6.63 2.22
CA TYR A 456 12.63 -7.04 2.55
C TYR A 456 11.69 -5.85 2.71
N ALA A 457 12.01 -4.93 3.63
CA ALA A 457 11.17 -3.77 3.93
C ALA A 457 11.35 -2.59 2.95
N GLN A 458 12.41 -2.62 2.10
CA GLN A 458 12.77 -1.58 1.13
C GLN A 458 12.99 -0.18 1.74
N GLY A 459 13.40 -0.14 3.00
CA GLY A 459 13.58 1.07 3.81
C GLY A 459 14.89 1.82 3.52
N GLN A 460 15.32 1.94 2.26
CA GLN A 460 16.48 2.73 1.87
C GLN A 460 16.08 4.18 1.63
N LEU A 461 16.47 5.08 2.52
CA LEU A 461 16.29 6.51 2.30
C LEU A 461 17.16 7.00 1.14
N SER A 462 16.61 7.91 0.33
CA SER A 462 17.22 8.48 -0.87
C SER A 462 17.00 10.00 -0.91
N VAL A 463 17.80 10.70 -1.73
CA VAL A 463 17.59 12.11 -2.02
C VAL A 463 16.22 12.36 -2.69
N VAL A 464 15.70 11.38 -3.43
CA VAL A 464 14.37 11.44 -4.06
C VAL A 464 13.27 11.71 -3.03
N ASN A 465 13.40 11.18 -1.81
CA ASN A 465 12.42 11.44 -0.74
C ASN A 465 12.42 12.90 -0.23
N ILE A 466 13.43 13.68 -0.58
CA ILE A 466 13.50 15.10 -0.22
C ILE A 466 12.70 15.96 -1.21
N TYR A 467 12.52 15.51 -2.47
CA TYR A 467 11.84 16.27 -3.50
C TYR A 467 10.38 16.60 -3.18
N PRO A 468 9.54 15.66 -2.67
CA PRO A 468 8.18 15.98 -2.25
C PRO A 468 8.13 17.06 -1.17
N ILE A 469 9.11 17.07 -0.23
CA ILE A 469 9.20 18.12 0.80
C ILE A 469 9.49 19.49 0.16
N LEU A 470 10.34 19.54 -0.85
CA LEU A 470 10.65 20.78 -1.58
C LEU A 470 9.47 21.25 -2.44
N GLN A 471 8.74 20.32 -3.06
CA GLN A 471 7.55 20.61 -3.84
C GLN A 471 6.36 21.07 -2.95
N SER A 472 6.19 20.50 -1.77
CA SER A 472 5.12 20.87 -0.83
C SER A 472 5.18 22.33 -0.39
N VAL A 473 6.35 22.99 -0.51
CA VAL A 473 6.48 24.44 -0.30
C VAL A 473 5.73 25.24 -1.36
N LYS A 474 5.57 24.68 -2.58
CA LYS A 474 4.85 25.33 -3.69
C LYS A 474 3.38 24.95 -3.72
N SER A 475 3.06 23.67 -3.56
CA SER A 475 1.74 23.09 -3.77
C SER A 475 0.89 22.98 -2.50
N GLY A 476 1.48 23.30 -1.34
CA GLY A 476 0.87 23.02 -0.02
C GLY A 476 1.37 21.69 0.56
N PHE A 477 1.36 21.62 1.89
CA PHE A 477 1.83 20.44 2.62
C PHE A 477 0.68 19.46 2.84
N ASP A 478 0.75 18.29 2.21
CA ASP A 478 -0.16 17.19 2.45
C ASP A 478 0.56 16.04 3.18
N LEU A 479 0.12 15.78 4.42
CA LEU A 479 0.70 14.71 5.23
C LEU A 479 0.39 13.31 4.69
N GLN A 480 -0.71 13.14 3.96
CA GLN A 480 -1.14 11.83 3.45
C GLN A 480 -0.11 11.25 2.49
N VAL A 481 0.53 12.09 1.67
CA VAL A 481 1.62 11.68 0.77
C VAL A 481 2.74 10.96 1.51
N TYR A 482 3.14 11.50 2.67
CA TYR A 482 4.24 10.92 3.46
C TYR A 482 3.83 9.67 4.22
N LEU A 483 2.54 9.55 4.56
CA LEU A 483 1.98 8.38 5.23
C LEU A 483 1.78 7.18 4.29
N MET A 484 1.85 7.36 2.97
CA MET A 484 1.67 6.29 1.98
C MET A 484 2.70 5.15 2.14
N ASP A 485 3.94 5.44 2.54
CA ASP A 485 4.93 4.39 2.87
C ASP A 485 5.29 4.44 4.36
N PRO A 486 4.71 3.54 5.20
CA PRO A 486 4.95 3.54 6.64
C PRO A 486 6.40 3.27 7.01
N VAL A 487 7.13 2.47 6.23
CA VAL A 487 8.54 2.15 6.50
C VAL A 487 9.41 3.38 6.31
N LEU A 488 9.26 4.07 5.19
CA LEU A 488 10.00 5.29 4.90
C LEU A 488 9.60 6.42 5.87
N PHE A 489 8.32 6.57 6.18
CA PHE A 489 7.84 7.59 7.12
C PHE A 489 8.43 7.42 8.53
N ILE A 490 8.41 6.19 9.08
CA ILE A 490 8.97 5.89 10.40
C ILE A 490 10.49 6.08 10.40
N LEU A 491 11.18 5.61 9.35
CA LEU A 491 12.64 5.80 9.23
C LEU A 491 13.01 7.27 9.13
N TRP A 492 12.34 8.06 8.27
CA TRP A 492 12.59 9.50 8.14
C TRP A 492 12.32 10.23 9.44
N SER A 493 11.21 9.94 10.13
CA SER A 493 10.87 10.54 11.43
C SER A 493 11.94 10.25 12.48
N TYR A 494 12.37 9.00 12.58
CA TYR A 494 13.43 8.59 13.48
C TYR A 494 14.77 9.25 13.15
N VAL A 495 15.16 9.25 11.89
CA VAL A 495 16.41 9.86 11.41
C VAL A 495 16.39 11.35 11.65
N PHE A 496 15.29 12.04 11.34
CA PHE A 496 15.12 13.47 11.55
C PHE A 496 15.36 13.85 13.02
N VAL A 497 14.70 13.15 13.95
CA VAL A 497 14.91 13.37 15.39
C VAL A 497 16.36 13.08 15.78
N SER A 498 16.93 11.97 15.31
CA SER A 498 18.30 11.58 15.65
C SER A 498 19.35 12.55 15.11
N LEU A 499 19.10 13.25 14.00
CA LEU A 499 19.99 14.27 13.44
C LEU A 499 20.24 15.42 14.42
N PHE A 500 19.19 15.89 15.11
CA PHE A 500 19.32 16.99 16.08
C PHE A 500 19.89 16.54 17.44
N ILE A 501 19.76 15.26 17.77
CA ILE A 501 20.30 14.73 19.03
C ILE A 501 21.79 14.42 18.84
N VAL A 502 22.15 13.64 17.83
CA VAL A 502 23.48 13.02 17.72
C VAL A 502 24.13 13.15 16.36
N GLY A 503 23.43 13.69 15.38
CA GLY A 503 23.90 13.83 14.01
C GLY A 503 23.64 12.61 13.13
N ARG A 504 24.11 12.66 11.88
CA ARG A 504 23.80 11.68 10.81
C ARG A 504 24.27 10.26 11.04
N GLY A 505 25.12 10.04 12.01
CA GLY A 505 25.87 8.79 12.14
C GLY A 505 25.01 7.57 12.43
N ILE A 506 23.89 7.71 13.15
CA ILE A 506 22.96 6.59 13.40
C ILE A 506 22.46 6.01 12.08
N PHE A 507 21.96 6.84 11.19
CA PHE A 507 21.49 6.35 9.88
C PHE A 507 22.64 5.82 9.03
N CYS A 508 23.65 6.66 8.75
CA CYS A 508 24.74 6.31 7.84
C CYS A 508 25.62 5.14 8.32
N GLY A 509 25.66 4.89 9.62
CA GLY A 509 26.49 3.83 10.20
C GLY A 509 25.75 2.55 10.56
N TRP A 510 24.43 2.59 10.75
CA TRP A 510 23.69 1.45 11.29
C TRP A 510 22.43 1.11 10.47
N LEU A 511 21.65 2.10 10.04
CA LEU A 511 20.35 1.90 9.41
C LEU A 511 20.37 1.97 7.88
N CYS A 512 21.47 2.48 7.26
CA CYS A 512 21.55 2.57 5.81
C CYS A 512 21.95 1.22 5.19
N PRO A 513 21.07 0.55 4.42
CA PRO A 513 21.36 -0.74 3.79
C PRO A 513 22.56 -0.69 2.82
N PHE A 514 22.66 0.35 2.00
CA PHE A 514 23.81 0.51 1.10
C PHE A 514 25.12 0.79 1.87
N GLY A 515 25.01 1.51 3.00
CA GLY A 515 26.13 1.72 3.92
C GLY A 515 26.64 0.41 4.52
N ALA A 516 25.72 -0.49 4.88
CA ALA A 516 26.04 -1.84 5.36
C ALA A 516 26.69 -2.68 4.27
N LEU A 517 26.16 -2.66 3.04
CA LEU A 517 26.75 -3.34 1.89
C LEU A 517 28.18 -2.87 1.61
N GLN A 518 28.46 -1.57 1.64
CA GLN A 518 29.83 -1.04 1.48
C GLN A 518 30.78 -1.48 2.62
N GLU A 519 30.28 -1.59 3.84
CA GLU A 519 31.09 -2.08 4.97
C GLU A 519 31.45 -3.56 4.78
N MET A 520 30.51 -4.37 4.28
CA MET A 520 30.75 -5.77 3.93
C MET A 520 31.79 -5.91 2.82
N VAL A 521 31.69 -5.07 1.78
CA VAL A 521 32.71 -5.03 0.69
C VAL A 521 34.10 -4.67 1.26
N GLY A 522 34.17 -3.69 2.16
CA GLY A 522 35.41 -3.32 2.86
C GLY A 522 35.99 -4.48 3.70
N TRP A 523 35.13 -5.27 4.34
CA TRP A 523 35.54 -6.45 5.08
C TRP A 523 36.09 -7.55 4.15
N VAL A 524 35.40 -7.79 3.02
CA VAL A 524 35.86 -8.73 1.98
C VAL A 524 37.26 -8.34 1.48
N ALA A 525 37.48 -7.04 1.20
CA ALA A 525 38.79 -6.53 0.81
C ALA A 525 39.88 -6.84 1.85
N LYS A 526 39.58 -6.64 3.15
CA LYS A 526 40.51 -6.96 4.24
C LYS A 526 40.79 -8.47 4.33
N LYS A 527 39.76 -9.32 4.15
CA LYS A 527 39.90 -10.81 4.15
C LYS A 527 40.79 -11.32 3.00
N PHE A 528 40.63 -10.77 1.81
CA PHE A 528 41.42 -11.08 0.64
C PHE A 528 42.76 -10.32 0.56
N ARG A 529 43.15 -9.63 1.65
CA ARG A 529 44.38 -8.84 1.78
C ARG A 529 44.57 -7.77 0.71
N ILE A 530 43.47 -7.26 0.13
CA ILE A 530 43.51 -6.13 -0.82
C ILE A 530 43.97 -4.90 -0.05
N ARG A 531 45.07 -4.28 -0.49
CA ARG A 531 45.65 -3.13 0.17
C ARG A 531 44.78 -1.90 -0.03
N GLN A 532 44.05 -1.48 1.00
CA GLN A 532 43.26 -0.24 0.94
C GLN A 532 44.17 0.99 0.94
N ARG A 533 43.92 1.90 0.00
CA ARG A 533 44.69 3.13 -0.16
C ARG A 533 44.28 4.15 0.92
N LYS A 534 45.28 4.74 1.61
CA LYS A 534 45.09 5.81 2.56
C LYS A 534 45.18 7.15 1.83
N ILE A 535 44.05 7.85 1.66
CA ILE A 535 44.03 9.16 1.04
C ILE A 535 44.60 10.19 2.03
N PRO A 536 45.54 11.09 1.59
CA PRO A 536 46.02 12.18 2.44
C PRO A 536 44.88 13.09 2.90
N PHE A 537 44.96 13.57 4.14
CA PHE A 537 43.85 14.34 4.76
C PHE A 537 43.50 15.62 3.94
N ALA A 538 44.49 16.28 3.36
CA ALA A 538 44.27 17.46 2.53
C ALA A 538 43.45 17.15 1.25
N VAL A 539 43.75 16.01 0.57
CA VAL A 539 43.00 15.55 -0.60
C VAL A 539 41.60 15.10 -0.20
N HIS A 540 41.49 14.32 0.91
CA HIS A 540 40.24 13.91 1.49
C HIS A 540 39.29 15.09 1.73
N ARG A 541 39.78 16.18 2.31
CA ARG A 541 39.02 17.40 2.58
C ARG A 541 38.54 18.13 1.32
N LYS A 542 39.23 17.99 0.20
CA LYS A 542 38.79 18.53 -1.09
C LYS A 542 37.74 17.63 -1.74
N LEU A 543 37.91 16.31 -1.68
CA LEU A 543 37.00 15.34 -2.31
C LEU A 543 35.62 15.31 -1.71
N TRP A 544 35.46 15.53 -0.39
CA TRP A 544 34.14 15.52 0.23
C TRP A 544 33.22 16.65 -0.19
N TRP A 545 33.75 17.72 -0.80
CA TRP A 545 32.92 18.77 -1.41
C TRP A 545 32.11 18.29 -2.61
N ILE A 546 32.54 17.23 -3.28
CA ILE A 546 31.86 16.64 -4.45
C ILE A 546 30.41 16.26 -4.09
N LYS A 547 30.19 15.59 -2.98
CA LYS A 547 28.83 15.21 -2.56
C LYS A 547 27.90 16.40 -2.29
N TYR A 548 28.45 17.52 -1.79
CA TYR A 548 27.66 18.74 -1.58
C TYR A 548 27.36 19.45 -2.90
N ALA A 549 28.27 19.41 -3.86
CA ALA A 549 28.04 19.92 -5.20
C ALA A 549 26.97 19.10 -5.93
N ILE A 550 27.03 17.78 -5.82
CA ILE A 550 26.00 16.88 -6.39
C ILE A 550 24.64 17.19 -5.75
N LEU A 551 24.54 17.27 -4.42
CA LEU A 551 23.30 17.63 -3.74
C LEU A 551 22.75 18.97 -4.20
N GLY A 552 23.60 20.01 -4.30
CA GLY A 552 23.20 21.33 -4.77
C GLY A 552 22.66 21.28 -6.20
N GLY A 553 23.32 20.54 -7.08
CA GLY A 553 22.87 20.34 -8.46
C GLY A 553 21.49 19.66 -8.49
N LEU A 554 21.30 18.57 -7.74
CA LEU A 554 20.03 17.85 -7.68
C LEU A 554 18.88 18.70 -7.11
N VAL A 555 19.14 19.49 -6.07
CA VAL A 555 18.13 20.39 -5.49
C VAL A 555 17.74 21.49 -6.48
N ILE A 556 18.70 22.07 -7.19
CA ILE A 556 18.41 23.08 -8.21
C ILE A 556 17.59 22.47 -9.34
N THR A 557 18.01 21.31 -9.85
CA THR A 557 17.28 20.63 -10.93
C THR A 557 15.87 20.23 -10.48
N SER A 558 15.67 19.72 -9.25
CA SER A 558 14.33 19.35 -8.75
C SER A 558 13.38 20.55 -8.63
N TYR A 559 13.94 21.75 -8.49
CA TYR A 559 13.16 22.98 -8.48
C TYR A 559 12.71 23.42 -9.88
N ILE A 560 13.52 23.11 -10.91
CA ILE A 560 13.24 23.44 -12.32
C ILE A 560 12.36 22.36 -12.95
N SER A 561 12.77 21.10 -12.83
CA SER A 561 12.10 19.93 -13.40
C SER A 561 12.26 18.74 -12.48
N LEU A 562 11.14 18.19 -11.99
CA LEU A 562 11.15 17.01 -11.13
C LEU A 562 11.63 15.78 -11.90
N SER A 563 11.18 15.62 -13.13
CA SER A 563 11.56 14.50 -14.00
C SER A 563 13.07 14.44 -14.23
N ASP A 564 13.72 15.59 -14.54
CA ASP A 564 15.17 15.62 -14.75
C ASP A 564 15.95 15.37 -13.46
N ALA A 565 15.43 15.84 -12.33
CA ALA A 565 16.03 15.57 -11.01
C ALA A 565 15.98 14.08 -10.66
N GLU A 566 14.91 13.38 -11.01
CA GLU A 566 14.79 11.94 -10.81
C GLU A 566 15.77 11.15 -11.69
N VAL A 567 15.96 11.57 -12.95
CA VAL A 567 16.99 10.98 -13.84
C VAL A 567 18.37 11.20 -13.26
N LEU A 568 18.68 12.40 -12.80
CA LEU A 568 19.99 12.73 -12.21
C LEU A 568 20.21 12.06 -10.84
N SER A 569 19.13 11.68 -10.12
CA SER A 569 19.22 10.94 -8.85
C SER A 569 19.75 9.51 -9.02
N GLU A 570 19.91 9.02 -10.25
CA GLU A 570 20.60 7.76 -10.54
C GLU A 570 22.08 7.77 -10.14
N VAL A 571 22.62 8.92 -9.77
CA VAL A 571 23.91 9.01 -9.05
C VAL A 571 23.86 8.21 -7.73
N GLU A 572 22.66 7.97 -7.17
CA GLU A 572 22.43 7.08 -6.04
C GLU A 572 22.21 5.63 -6.51
N PRO A 573 23.10 4.68 -6.18
CA PRO A 573 22.98 3.29 -6.61
C PRO A 573 21.93 2.50 -5.80
N PHE A 574 21.13 3.20 -4.98
CA PHE A 574 20.22 2.58 -4.01
C PHE A 574 19.10 1.80 -4.70
N LYS A 575 18.49 2.38 -5.73
CA LYS A 575 17.45 1.73 -6.52
C LYS A 575 17.96 0.42 -7.14
N THR A 576 19.17 0.44 -7.71
CA THR A 576 19.77 -0.75 -8.35
C THR A 576 20.18 -1.82 -7.33
N ALA A 577 20.87 -1.43 -6.24
CA ALA A 577 21.44 -2.40 -5.28
C ALA A 577 20.43 -2.92 -4.26
N ILE A 578 19.48 -2.06 -3.82
CA ILE A 578 18.58 -2.37 -2.71
C ILE A 578 17.17 -2.70 -3.22
N THR A 579 16.55 -1.80 -3.98
CA THR A 579 15.15 -2.02 -4.42
C THR A 579 15.05 -3.10 -5.51
N LEU A 580 15.89 -3.05 -6.53
CA LEU A 580 15.81 -3.93 -7.69
C LEU A 580 16.78 -5.13 -7.63
N HIS A 581 17.56 -5.31 -6.56
CA HIS A 581 18.46 -6.46 -6.34
C HIS A 581 19.38 -6.76 -7.53
N PHE A 582 19.92 -5.71 -8.18
CA PHE A 582 20.74 -5.77 -9.40
C PHE A 582 20.01 -6.31 -10.65
N VAL A 583 18.69 -6.50 -10.61
CA VAL A 583 17.88 -6.87 -11.78
C VAL A 583 17.42 -5.58 -12.48
N ARG A 584 18.27 -5.07 -13.36
CA ARG A 584 18.06 -3.80 -14.05
C ARG A 584 18.92 -3.71 -15.31
N TYR A 585 18.66 -2.71 -16.18
CA TYR A 585 19.47 -2.47 -17.37
C TYR A 585 20.96 -2.38 -17.03
N TRP A 586 21.79 -3.06 -17.78
CA TRP A 586 23.19 -3.34 -17.47
C TRP A 586 24.06 -2.10 -17.13
N ARG A 587 23.77 -0.92 -17.70
CA ARG A 587 24.52 0.32 -17.42
C ARG A 587 24.45 0.70 -15.93
N PHE A 588 23.26 0.61 -15.33
CA PHE A 588 23.08 0.96 -13.92
C PHE A 588 23.72 -0.10 -13.00
N VAL A 589 23.66 -1.37 -13.42
CA VAL A 589 24.33 -2.46 -12.69
C VAL A 589 25.83 -2.25 -12.74
N LEU A 590 26.40 -1.96 -13.93
CA LEU A 590 27.83 -1.70 -14.10
C LEU A 590 28.30 -0.51 -13.24
N TYR A 591 27.52 0.59 -13.22
CA TYR A 591 27.82 1.75 -12.39
C TYR A 591 27.85 1.38 -10.90
N THR A 592 26.82 0.67 -10.42
CA THR A 592 26.74 0.22 -9.03
C THR A 592 27.87 -0.70 -8.64
N VAL A 593 28.20 -1.68 -9.50
CA VAL A 593 29.34 -2.60 -9.31
C VAL A 593 30.67 -1.84 -9.30
N ALA A 594 30.84 -0.86 -10.18
CA ALA A 594 32.05 -0.03 -10.22
C ALA A 594 32.22 0.79 -8.90
N LEU A 595 31.13 1.33 -8.34
CA LEU A 595 31.17 2.01 -7.05
C LEU A 595 31.50 1.06 -5.88
N LEU A 596 30.97 -0.17 -5.91
CA LEU A 596 31.31 -1.20 -4.90
C LEU A 596 32.76 -1.65 -5.07
N ALA A 597 33.25 -1.82 -6.31
CA ALA A 597 34.64 -2.14 -6.59
C ALA A 597 35.60 -1.03 -6.12
N ALA A 598 35.24 0.24 -6.30
CA ALA A 598 36.00 1.36 -5.71
C ALA A 598 36.05 1.25 -4.17
N GLY A 599 35.00 0.70 -3.54
CA GLY A 599 34.95 0.41 -2.10
C GLY A 599 35.98 -0.63 -1.63
N LEU A 600 36.45 -1.55 -2.49
CA LEU A 600 37.52 -2.48 -2.19
C LEU A 600 38.86 -1.77 -1.95
N PHE A 601 39.11 -0.67 -2.67
CA PHE A 601 40.37 0.08 -2.58
C PHE A 601 40.26 1.24 -1.59
N ILE A 602 39.09 1.85 -1.43
CA ILE A 602 38.85 2.98 -0.53
C ILE A 602 37.58 2.69 0.26
N ASN A 603 37.74 2.43 1.56
CA ASN A 603 36.60 2.08 2.43
C ASN A 603 35.50 3.16 2.38
N LYS A 604 34.25 2.69 2.13
CA LYS A 604 33.05 3.53 2.00
C LYS A 604 33.22 4.69 1.01
N PHE A 605 33.82 4.41 -0.16
CA PHE A 605 34.11 5.41 -1.20
C PHE A 605 32.88 6.26 -1.54
N TYR A 606 31.77 5.62 -1.88
CA TYR A 606 30.54 6.32 -2.25
C TYR A 606 30.00 7.20 -1.11
N CYS A 607 29.84 6.62 0.11
CA CYS A 607 29.30 7.33 1.27
C CYS A 607 30.15 8.55 1.67
N ARG A 608 31.46 8.53 1.38
CA ARG A 608 32.39 9.60 1.73
C ARG A 608 32.38 10.76 0.74
N TYR A 609 32.28 10.46 -0.55
CA TYR A 609 32.58 11.44 -1.59
C TYR A 609 31.45 11.71 -2.57
N VAL A 610 30.52 10.78 -2.77
CA VAL A 610 29.52 10.86 -3.83
C VAL A 610 28.09 11.00 -3.28
N CYS A 611 27.75 10.38 -2.14
CA CYS A 611 26.39 10.28 -1.64
C CYS A 611 25.70 11.63 -1.35
N PRO A 612 24.74 12.10 -2.16
CA PRO A 612 24.04 13.37 -1.93
C PRO A 612 23.14 13.33 -0.69
N LEU A 613 22.45 12.21 -0.43
CA LEU A 613 21.70 12.05 0.81
C LEU A 613 22.60 12.23 2.02
N GLY A 614 23.80 11.61 2.02
CA GLY A 614 24.78 11.78 3.09
C GLY A 614 25.25 13.23 3.27
N ALA A 615 25.26 14.04 2.20
CA ALA A 615 25.54 15.47 2.30
C ALA A 615 24.36 16.22 2.93
N GLY A 616 23.12 15.94 2.56
CA GLY A 616 21.92 16.53 3.16
C GLY A 616 21.82 16.26 4.66
N LEU A 617 21.99 14.99 5.04
CA LEU A 617 22.01 14.60 6.46
C LEU A 617 23.17 15.25 7.23
N ALA A 618 24.31 15.51 6.60
CA ALA A 618 25.42 16.22 7.24
C ALA A 618 25.12 17.70 7.47
N ILE A 619 24.38 18.34 6.56
CA ILE A 619 23.95 19.74 6.72
C ILE A 619 23.00 19.87 7.90
N LEU A 620 21.96 19.02 7.95
CA LEU A 620 20.98 19.01 9.05
C LEU A 620 21.63 18.58 10.38
N GLY A 621 22.49 17.56 10.35
CA GLY A 621 23.20 17.05 11.52
C GLY A 621 24.23 18.04 12.11
N TYR A 622 24.53 19.16 11.41
CA TYR A 622 25.36 20.23 11.96
C TYR A 622 24.75 20.86 13.24
N PHE A 623 23.42 20.83 13.34
CA PHE A 623 22.68 21.38 14.47
C PHE A 623 22.51 20.40 15.65
N HIS A 624 23.24 19.27 15.66
CA HIS A 624 23.15 18.29 16.76
C HIS A 624 23.60 18.90 18.09
N LYS A 625 22.95 18.46 19.19
CA LYS A 625 23.19 19.01 20.54
C LYS A 625 24.21 18.21 21.36
N PHE A 626 24.30 16.89 21.11
CA PHE A 626 25.12 16.02 21.97
C PHE A 626 26.37 15.51 21.24
N GLU A 627 27.54 15.79 21.87
CA GLU A 627 28.84 15.27 21.48
C GLU A 627 29.19 14.06 22.35
N TRP A 628 28.73 12.88 22.02
CA TRP A 628 28.91 11.70 22.85
C TRP A 628 30.16 10.87 22.58
N LEU A 629 30.96 11.23 21.63
CA LEU A 629 32.29 10.66 21.45
C LEU A 629 33.29 11.45 22.30
N THR A 630 33.25 11.20 23.60
CA THR A 630 34.17 11.86 24.57
C THR A 630 35.62 11.57 24.23
N ARG A 631 36.49 12.56 24.43
CA ARG A 631 37.92 12.49 24.17
C ARG A 631 38.71 12.80 25.42
N ARG A 632 39.84 12.09 25.57
CA ARG A 632 40.80 12.40 26.62
C ARG A 632 41.65 13.60 26.22
N LYS A 633 42.25 14.30 27.18
CA LYS A 633 43.13 15.45 26.93
C LYS A 633 44.37 15.10 26.10
N GLU A 634 44.81 13.84 26.14
CA GLU A 634 45.96 13.31 25.38
C GLU A 634 45.61 12.93 23.94
N CYS A 635 44.35 12.95 23.58
CA CYS A 635 43.93 12.64 22.21
C CYS A 635 44.30 13.79 21.26
N GLY A 636 45.03 13.47 20.17
CA GLY A 636 45.55 14.43 19.20
C GLY A 636 47.02 14.72 19.40
N LYS A 637 47.46 15.13 20.57
CA LYS A 637 48.87 15.30 20.94
C LYS A 637 49.04 14.88 22.42
N PRO A 638 49.83 13.84 22.72
CA PRO A 638 50.71 13.11 21.80
C PRO A 638 50.10 11.89 21.12
N CYS A 639 48.82 11.52 21.40
CA CYS A 639 48.23 10.27 20.93
C CYS A 639 47.38 10.47 19.66
N THR A 640 47.81 9.92 18.50
CA THR A 640 47.11 9.99 17.22
C THR A 640 46.49 8.63 16.77
N MET A 641 46.39 7.64 17.68
CA MET A 641 45.96 6.29 17.35
C MET A 641 44.57 6.24 16.69
N CYS A 642 43.57 6.89 17.29
CA CYS A 642 42.21 6.92 16.76
C CYS A 642 42.12 7.61 15.38
N TYR A 643 42.92 8.65 15.11
CA TYR A 643 43.04 9.26 13.81
C TYR A 643 43.51 8.24 12.75
N HIS A 644 44.54 7.44 13.04
CA HIS A 644 45.06 6.44 12.13
C HIS A 644 44.13 5.24 11.93
N LYS A 645 43.34 4.89 12.93
CA LYS A 645 42.40 3.77 12.91
C LYS A 645 41.03 4.14 12.34
N CYS A 646 40.69 5.42 12.28
CA CYS A 646 39.42 5.86 11.69
C CYS A 646 39.45 5.65 10.16
N ASP A 647 38.72 4.63 9.69
CA ASP A 647 38.68 4.28 8.27
C ASP A 647 38.09 5.41 7.39
N ILE A 648 37.14 6.19 7.93
CA ILE A 648 36.48 7.29 7.21
C ILE A 648 37.19 8.65 7.38
N LYS A 649 38.24 8.73 8.23
CA LYS A 649 38.99 9.96 8.49
C LYS A 649 38.16 11.12 9.10
N ALA A 650 37.11 10.80 9.85
CA ALA A 650 36.31 11.80 10.57
C ALA A 650 36.99 12.33 11.84
N ILE A 651 38.12 11.77 12.26
CA ILE A 651 38.92 12.27 13.39
C ILE A 651 40.09 13.07 12.81
N THR A 652 40.22 14.32 13.23
CA THR A 652 41.32 15.19 12.80
C THR A 652 42.66 14.79 13.43
N PRO A 653 43.81 15.23 12.86
CA PRO A 653 45.11 15.01 13.50
C PRO A 653 45.22 15.58 14.92
N GLU A 654 44.46 16.64 15.21
CA GLU A 654 44.36 17.29 16.53
C GLU A 654 43.47 16.51 17.51
N GLY A 655 42.89 15.40 17.11
CA GLY A 655 42.03 14.54 17.93
C GLY A 655 40.56 14.96 18.00
N LYS A 656 40.13 16.01 17.32
CA LYS A 656 38.72 16.42 17.24
C LYS A 656 37.94 15.51 16.33
N VAL A 657 36.70 15.25 16.69
CA VAL A 657 35.76 14.47 15.85
C VAL A 657 34.95 15.43 15.00
N ASP A 658 34.96 15.21 13.70
CA ASP A 658 34.04 15.88 12.77
C ASP A 658 32.76 15.08 12.68
N TYR A 659 31.73 15.48 13.44
CA TYR A 659 30.45 14.80 13.50
C TYR A 659 29.67 14.85 12.18
N ASN A 660 29.96 15.85 11.33
CA ASN A 660 29.33 15.96 10.01
C ASN A 660 29.83 14.89 9.04
N GLU A 661 31.02 14.35 9.26
CA GLU A 661 31.61 13.28 8.47
C GLU A 661 31.64 11.95 9.19
N CYS A 662 31.42 11.92 10.49
CA CYS A 662 31.40 10.71 11.31
C CYS A 662 30.15 9.88 11.00
N VAL A 663 30.34 8.57 10.75
CA VAL A 663 29.24 7.59 10.61
C VAL A 663 28.98 6.84 11.93
N GLN A 664 29.57 7.28 13.02
CA GLN A 664 29.36 6.72 14.37
C GLN A 664 29.44 5.17 14.43
N CYS A 665 30.45 4.62 13.76
CA CYS A 665 30.65 3.17 13.75
C CYS A 665 31.08 2.60 15.12
N LEU A 666 31.32 3.46 16.10
CA LEU A 666 31.72 3.19 17.50
C LEU A 666 33.05 2.43 17.67
N GLU A 667 33.77 2.12 16.59
CA GLU A 667 35.09 1.49 16.65
C GLU A 667 36.09 2.25 17.52
N CYS A 668 36.03 3.60 17.47
CA CYS A 668 36.92 4.42 18.28
C CYS A 668 36.63 4.29 19.78
N ILE A 669 35.37 3.95 20.19
CA ILE A 669 35.02 3.75 21.59
C ILE A 669 35.59 2.42 22.11
N VAL A 670 35.64 1.39 21.25
CA VAL A 670 36.30 0.12 21.59
C VAL A 670 37.78 0.37 21.94
N TYR A 671 38.49 1.16 21.12
CA TYR A 671 39.88 1.53 21.44
C TYR A 671 39.96 2.41 22.66
N TYR A 672 38.99 3.33 22.85
CA TYR A 672 38.96 4.26 23.97
C TYR A 672 38.80 3.56 25.34
N ASN A 673 38.00 2.49 25.39
CA ASN A 673 37.69 1.75 26.62
C ASN A 673 38.67 0.58 26.87
N ASN A 674 39.54 0.25 25.93
CA ASN A 674 40.43 -0.91 26.06
C ASN A 674 41.79 -0.47 26.63
N ASP A 675 42.14 -0.98 27.85
CA ASP A 675 43.37 -0.65 28.56
C ASP A 675 44.66 -1.10 27.84
N ASP A 676 44.55 -2.14 27.00
CA ASP A 676 45.71 -2.67 26.28
C ASP A 676 45.91 -2.01 24.91
N LEU A 677 44.84 -1.44 24.34
CA LEU A 677 44.85 -0.80 23.00
C LEU A 677 45.02 0.74 23.10
N CYS A 678 44.47 1.39 24.11
CA CYS A 678 44.59 2.84 24.30
C CYS A 678 45.94 3.23 24.90
N PRO A 679 46.85 3.96 24.18
CA PRO A 679 48.18 4.29 24.68
C PRO A 679 48.19 5.07 26.02
N PRO A 680 47.32 6.05 26.27
CA PRO A 680 47.19 6.70 27.58
C PRO A 680 46.87 5.72 28.71
N LEU A 681 45.89 4.82 28.54
CA LEU A 681 45.51 3.82 29.53
C LEU A 681 46.63 2.79 29.77
N LYS A 682 47.27 2.36 28.69
CA LYS A 682 48.40 1.44 28.76
C LYS A 682 49.58 2.03 29.55
N LYS A 683 49.84 3.35 29.39
CA LYS A 683 50.85 4.04 30.16
C LYS A 683 50.44 4.14 31.64
N ALA A 684 49.19 4.50 31.92
CA ALA A 684 48.68 4.57 33.31
C ALA A 684 48.76 3.22 34.03
N LYS A 685 48.37 2.12 33.35
CA LYS A 685 48.46 0.75 33.86
C LYS A 685 49.90 0.29 34.10
N LYS A 686 50.86 0.69 33.24
CA LYS A 686 52.28 0.45 33.45
C LYS A 686 52.86 1.28 34.57
N GLY A 687 52.42 2.54 34.73
CA GLY A 687 52.80 3.41 35.82
C GLY A 687 52.29 2.92 37.18
N SER A 688 51.03 2.40 37.21
CA SER A 688 50.45 1.79 38.42
C SER A 688 51.15 0.47 38.83
N LYS A 689 51.63 -0.32 37.86
CA LYS A 689 52.42 -1.54 38.13
C LYS A 689 53.87 -1.23 38.54
N ARG A 690 54.35 0.01 38.45
CA ARG A 690 55.69 0.41 38.82
C ARG A 690 55.75 1.09 40.20
N LYS A 691 54.69 1.06 41.00
CA LYS A 691 54.65 1.44 42.41
C LYS A 691 54.29 0.23 43.27
N PRO A 692 55.22 -0.67 43.55
CA PRO A 692 55.37 -1.12 44.89
C PRO A 692 56.68 -0.47 45.45
N ASP A 693 56.63 -0.07 46.68
CA ASP A 693 57.69 0.56 47.49
C ASP A 693 57.84 2.07 47.28
N MET A 694 56.96 2.79 47.91
CA MET A 694 57.19 3.93 48.81
C MET A 694 55.91 4.16 49.59
N ALA A 695 55.63 3.25 50.53
CA ALA A 695 54.98 3.58 51.75
C ALA A 695 56.00 4.40 52.58
N ASP A 696 55.53 5.49 53.11
CA ASP A 696 56.09 6.44 54.05
C ASP A 696 56.53 7.76 53.40
N SER A 697 55.68 8.66 53.60
CA SER A 697 55.91 10.01 54.14
C SER A 697 54.95 11.02 53.50
N LEU A 698 54.27 11.63 54.42
CA LEU A 698 53.64 12.94 54.46
C LEU A 698 52.17 13.02 54.13
N ALA A 699 51.40 12.80 55.17
CA ALA A 699 50.26 13.61 55.55
C ALA A 699 50.61 15.12 55.47
N VAL A 700 49.52 15.96 55.43
CA VAL A 700 49.46 17.43 55.49
C VAL A 700 49.48 18.07 54.12
N GLU A 701 48.48 18.81 53.65
CA GLU A 701 47.55 19.73 54.32
C GLU A 701 46.38 20.07 53.40
N VAL A 702 45.28 20.30 54.01
CA VAL A 702 44.09 21.00 53.57
C VAL A 702 44.42 22.42 53.10
N LYS A 703 43.97 22.80 51.88
CA LYS A 703 43.28 24.07 51.67
C LYS A 703 42.45 24.04 50.42
#